data_6853581f23df5f0de191aa557541fdd4
#
_entry.id   6853581f23df5f0de191aa557541fdd4
#
_cell.length_a   1.000
_cell.length_b   1.000
_cell.length_c   1.000
_cell.angle_alpha   90.00
_cell.angle_beta   90.00
_cell.angle_gamma   90.00
#
_symmetry.space_group_name_H-M   'P 1'
#
loop_
_entity.id
_entity.type
_entity.pdbx_description
1 polymer ?
#
loop_
_entity_poly.entity_id
_entity_poly.type
_entity_poly.pdbx_seq_one_letter_code
_entity_poly.pdbx_strand_id
1 'polypeptide(L)'
;IGMVDLNIGTKNNKPTITGKSTQIRKVNASTEVDPTINAAFGNWTKTFMADSSQILSEVAADTQLQNYFGTMEDNDAIQLLNNIKISYGLQYINNTKTQYKNLPVVAASTYLKYGSSDGEDYIDIQNQFKKANIYDLVSYRTGLYIYKMTGAQIREWMEWSAGGYEQAGKNLLGDNAAAEPTASPAEPTASPDVATGSAVSVRTSHGEREASSQAAVYASQTNTAPAAQSSLQQKNALLQTKGLPSLGDILNYDSSKPFQFVLQDDYLSDWSQYFIFDGLEYKIDTTVAPRYDAGGKKINDTHRIVSLTRNGANISNTASFIVLSNKLPNNDLFKTLKPTILSISKKALYRSYIQSFIEKIQMASGTIKPMQDNNWSVKYSDNYNYIVQSGAKASRYLNSKGWLKASIGGDSTVRYYVANPNEKSTTDTTGPCLAAVVKDESVTNKKVQVLIQATDPSEIASVRYAAGKYTADNAIWKTASKINGNVWSCDRNGTFTICATDKKGNNSVVVLKILNINKSMLSAPVVDGYTNRKTKITGKAEAYARVYFKVEGGATYSTVATKSGTFSYKMPPQRAGKRIFVYVVDSKGMTSARTIVTVKRTGPNKPTLHKVKTNSKLVTGKVNDSYAYPMILVNNKTVYVPNQNVKALYRKSSFYKKKNKVKVGRIALNKNGSFTLTLPSTLKAGTKVELRTVDAVSRCSLSTHVITNQAVPIRPTISYVSNKTTKVKVYAYEKCKKAVVKIGKKRYVATKGKYKSKSKRYCYTVKIPRTNSTGTLKVYVVNVKGGSPVLRVHPVQKVPDSPIVVSAPTGKGKVVGKVNLVGAPKNKVATVSNTKTKVAATVAGKVYKGKVKKDGTFVIKIPKLKKGTKFKVTASNRYGKSVPRVSKVGKKK
;
A
#
# COMPACT_ATOMS: atom_id res chain seq x y z
N ILE A 1 -25.08 -10.49 -12.57
CA ILE A 1 -24.67 -9.99 -13.88
C ILE A 1 -25.89 -9.38 -14.55
N GLY A 2 -25.78 -8.12 -15.03
CA GLY A 2 -26.82 -7.48 -15.84
C GLY A 2 -26.69 -7.91 -17.30
N MET A 3 -27.72 -8.51 -17.88
CA MET A 3 -27.78 -8.88 -19.29
C MET A 3 -28.65 -7.87 -20.05
N VAL A 4 -28.27 -7.58 -21.27
CA VAL A 4 -29.04 -6.73 -22.19
C VAL A 4 -29.16 -7.45 -23.51
N ASP A 5 -30.37 -7.94 -23.82
CA ASP A 5 -30.65 -8.56 -25.10
C ASP A 5 -31.12 -7.52 -26.09
N LEU A 6 -30.55 -7.52 -27.27
CA LEU A 6 -30.86 -6.60 -28.33
C LEU A 6 -31.39 -7.39 -29.54
N ASN A 7 -32.67 -7.23 -29.89
CA ASN A 7 -33.20 -7.72 -31.16
C ASN A 7 -32.77 -6.79 -32.28
N ILE A 8 -32.04 -7.30 -33.25
CA ILE A 8 -31.55 -6.56 -34.38
C ILE A 8 -32.32 -7.01 -35.63
N GLY A 9 -33.10 -6.11 -36.18
CA GLY A 9 -33.78 -6.28 -37.47
C GLY A 9 -33.19 -5.35 -38.51
N THR A 10 -33.60 -5.53 -39.76
CA THR A 10 -33.22 -4.65 -40.89
C THR A 10 -34.34 -3.67 -41.20
N LYS A 11 -34.03 -2.40 -41.28
CA LYS A 11 -34.92 -1.35 -41.81
C LYS A 11 -34.17 -0.53 -42.85
N ASN A 12 -34.66 -0.49 -44.08
CA ASN A 12 -34.02 0.16 -45.24
C ASN A 12 -32.58 -0.38 -45.45
N ASN A 13 -32.41 -1.68 -45.47
CA ASN A 13 -31.12 -2.41 -45.58
C ASN A 13 -30.04 -1.99 -44.55
N LYS A 14 -30.43 -1.49 -43.38
CA LYS A 14 -29.51 -1.15 -42.30
C LYS A 14 -29.89 -1.90 -41.02
N PRO A 15 -28.91 -2.46 -40.30
CA PRO A 15 -29.16 -3.06 -39.01
C PRO A 15 -29.80 -2.05 -38.05
N THR A 16 -30.94 -2.40 -37.47
CA THR A 16 -31.67 -1.53 -36.54
C THR A 16 -32.11 -2.34 -35.34
N ILE A 17 -31.92 -1.80 -34.13
CA ILE A 17 -32.41 -2.43 -32.89
C ILE A 17 -33.91 -2.33 -32.88
N THR A 18 -34.60 -3.47 -33.04
CA THR A 18 -36.06 -3.60 -33.08
C THR A 18 -36.66 -3.89 -31.70
N GLY A 19 -35.88 -4.46 -30.79
CA GLY A 19 -36.27 -4.72 -29.42
C GLY A 19 -35.07 -4.66 -28.45
N LYS A 20 -35.38 -4.51 -27.17
CA LYS A 20 -34.40 -4.53 -26.09
C LYS A 20 -35.06 -5.04 -24.85
N SER A 21 -34.46 -6.08 -24.25
CA SER A 21 -34.79 -6.54 -22.90
C SER A 21 -33.60 -6.41 -21.96
N THR A 22 -33.85 -6.35 -20.67
CA THR A 22 -32.80 -6.33 -19.65
C THR A 22 -33.21 -7.26 -18.53
N GLN A 23 -32.29 -8.09 -18.09
CA GLN A 23 -32.48 -8.96 -16.93
C GLN A 23 -31.23 -8.98 -16.06
N ILE A 24 -31.44 -9.24 -14.76
CA ILE A 24 -30.36 -9.52 -13.83
C ILE A 24 -30.32 -11.04 -13.63
N ARG A 25 -29.20 -11.67 -13.99
CA ARG A 25 -28.96 -13.08 -13.66
C ARG A 25 -28.04 -13.17 -12.44
N LYS A 26 -28.48 -13.91 -11.44
CA LYS A 26 -27.60 -14.35 -10.34
C LYS A 26 -26.66 -15.42 -10.90
N VAL A 27 -25.38 -15.26 -10.61
CA VAL A 27 -24.35 -16.27 -10.89
C VAL A 27 -24.07 -16.98 -9.59
N ASN A 28 -24.19 -18.28 -9.59
CA ASN A 28 -23.95 -19.17 -8.44
C ASN A 28 -23.10 -20.38 -8.88
N ALA A 29 -22.87 -21.31 -7.99
CA ALA A 29 -22.03 -22.48 -8.25
C ALA A 29 -22.58 -23.41 -9.34
N SER A 30 -23.90 -23.38 -9.61
CA SER A 30 -24.54 -24.18 -10.65
C SER A 30 -24.65 -23.48 -12.01
N THR A 31 -24.15 -22.23 -12.11
CA THR A 31 -24.15 -21.50 -13.38
C THR A 31 -23.09 -22.09 -14.31
N GLU A 32 -23.50 -22.53 -15.48
CA GLU A 32 -22.58 -23.08 -16.47
C GLU A 32 -21.54 -22.04 -16.92
N VAL A 33 -20.30 -22.48 -17.02
CA VAL A 33 -19.18 -21.65 -17.48
C VAL A 33 -19.24 -21.54 -19.00
N ASP A 34 -19.13 -20.34 -19.55
CA ASP A 34 -19.02 -20.12 -21.00
C ASP A 34 -17.86 -20.95 -21.58
N PRO A 35 -18.14 -21.83 -22.59
CA PRO A 35 -17.12 -22.72 -23.15
C PRO A 35 -15.91 -21.96 -23.73
N THR A 36 -16.11 -20.78 -24.32
CA THR A 36 -15.05 -19.97 -24.92
C THR A 36 -14.14 -19.39 -23.84
N ILE A 37 -14.77 -18.88 -22.76
CA ILE A 37 -14.03 -18.37 -21.59
C ILE A 37 -13.28 -19.51 -20.92
N ASN A 38 -13.93 -20.67 -20.75
CA ASN A 38 -13.28 -21.84 -20.15
C ASN A 38 -12.10 -22.36 -20.99
N ALA A 39 -12.22 -22.39 -22.34
CA ALA A 39 -11.11 -22.73 -23.22
C ALA A 39 -9.92 -21.76 -23.08
N ALA A 40 -10.19 -20.47 -22.94
CA ALA A 40 -9.16 -19.45 -22.82
C ALA A 40 -8.46 -19.46 -21.45
N PHE A 41 -9.20 -19.66 -20.37
CA PHE A 41 -8.71 -19.49 -19.00
C PHE A 41 -8.72 -20.77 -18.15
N GLY A 42 -9.33 -21.87 -18.62
CA GLY A 42 -9.52 -23.09 -17.83
C GLY A 42 -8.21 -23.69 -17.30
N ASN A 43 -7.15 -23.74 -18.11
CA ASN A 43 -5.85 -24.24 -17.67
C ASN A 43 -5.21 -23.31 -16.62
N TRP A 44 -5.35 -22.00 -16.79
CA TRP A 44 -4.86 -21.02 -15.81
C TRP A 44 -5.63 -21.17 -14.50
N THR A 45 -6.97 -21.29 -14.56
CA THR A 45 -7.84 -21.50 -13.39
C THR A 45 -7.48 -22.80 -12.68
N LYS A 46 -7.31 -23.91 -13.40
CA LYS A 46 -6.88 -25.19 -12.80
C LYS A 46 -5.54 -25.07 -12.09
N THR A 47 -4.54 -24.46 -12.74
CA THR A 47 -3.23 -24.24 -12.14
C THR A 47 -3.32 -23.36 -10.89
N PHE A 48 -4.08 -22.27 -10.95
CA PHE A 48 -4.30 -21.40 -9.82
C PHE A 48 -5.00 -22.10 -8.66
N MET A 49 -6.05 -22.87 -8.95
CA MET A 49 -6.79 -23.62 -7.92
C MET A 49 -5.91 -24.71 -7.28
N ALA A 50 -5.10 -25.42 -8.07
CA ALA A 50 -4.14 -26.40 -7.55
C ALA A 50 -3.10 -25.75 -6.64
N ASP A 51 -2.52 -24.62 -7.06
CA ASP A 51 -1.54 -23.88 -6.27
C ASP A 51 -2.16 -23.29 -4.99
N SER A 52 -3.34 -22.71 -5.07
CA SER A 52 -4.05 -22.11 -3.93
C SER A 52 -4.56 -23.14 -2.91
N SER A 53 -4.90 -24.36 -3.35
CA SER A 53 -5.34 -25.45 -2.49
C SER A 53 -4.18 -26.23 -1.84
N GLN A 54 -2.92 -25.93 -2.16
CA GLN A 54 -1.75 -26.54 -1.53
C GLN A 54 -1.82 -26.37 0.00
N ILE A 55 -1.79 -27.48 0.73
CA ILE A 55 -1.72 -27.50 2.19
C ILE A 55 -0.31 -27.10 2.60
N LEU A 56 -0.19 -26.06 3.42
CA LEU A 56 1.09 -25.59 3.96
C LEU A 56 1.35 -26.15 5.36
N SER A 57 0.31 -26.38 6.15
CA SER A 57 0.40 -26.96 7.49
C SER A 57 -0.96 -27.49 7.96
N GLU A 58 -0.95 -28.45 8.87
CA GLU A 58 -2.12 -28.78 9.65
C GLU A 58 -2.36 -27.72 10.73
N VAL A 59 -3.62 -27.56 11.16
CA VAL A 59 -4.02 -26.75 12.32
C VAL A 59 -4.36 -27.69 13.46
N ALA A 60 -3.85 -27.42 14.66
CA ALA A 60 -4.14 -28.28 15.81
C ALA A 60 -5.65 -28.34 16.10
N ALA A 61 -6.15 -29.50 16.51
CA ALA A 61 -7.59 -29.75 16.68
C ALA A 61 -8.26 -28.82 17.71
N ASP A 62 -7.50 -28.34 18.69
CA ASP A 62 -7.93 -27.40 19.74
C ASP A 62 -7.71 -25.92 19.34
N THR A 63 -7.27 -25.66 18.12
CA THR A 63 -6.99 -24.32 17.60
C THR A 63 -8.10 -23.87 16.66
N GLN A 64 -8.58 -22.66 16.88
CA GLN A 64 -9.66 -22.05 16.10
C GLN A 64 -9.15 -20.75 15.46
N LEU A 65 -8.54 -20.85 14.26
CA LEU A 65 -8.09 -19.68 13.51
C LEU A 65 -9.29 -18.92 12.94
N GLN A 66 -10.01 -18.22 13.81
CA GLN A 66 -11.20 -17.46 13.48
C GLN A 66 -11.18 -16.09 14.17
N ASN A 67 -11.99 -15.14 13.68
CA ASN A 67 -12.10 -13.80 14.25
C ASN A 67 -13.53 -13.30 14.44
N TYR A 68 -14.49 -14.19 14.59
CA TYR A 68 -15.92 -13.82 14.72
C TYR A 68 -16.20 -12.83 15.84
N PHE A 69 -15.49 -12.94 16.96
CA PHE A 69 -15.63 -12.04 18.12
C PHE A 69 -14.33 -11.27 18.40
N GLY A 70 -13.52 -11.05 17.39
CA GLY A 70 -12.18 -10.44 17.54
C GLY A 70 -12.17 -9.00 18.04
N THR A 71 -13.34 -8.35 18.15
CA THR A 71 -13.46 -7.05 18.79
C THR A 71 -13.74 -7.13 20.28
N MET A 72 -14.07 -8.31 20.79
CA MET A 72 -14.39 -8.52 22.20
C MET A 72 -13.34 -9.34 22.93
N GLU A 73 -12.54 -10.09 22.21
CA GLU A 73 -11.53 -10.97 22.79
C GLU A 73 -10.34 -11.18 21.85
N ASP A 74 -9.23 -11.58 22.43
CA ASP A 74 -8.10 -12.08 21.67
C ASP A 74 -8.46 -13.41 20.99
N ASN A 75 -7.76 -13.75 19.88
CA ASN A 75 -8.05 -14.97 19.11
C ASN A 75 -6.82 -15.47 18.35
N ASP A 76 -6.86 -16.76 18.03
CA ASP A 76 -5.75 -17.46 17.39
C ASP A 76 -5.37 -16.89 16.03
N ALA A 77 -6.32 -16.36 15.27
CA ALA A 77 -6.04 -15.82 13.92
C ALA A 77 -5.19 -14.55 13.99
N ILE A 78 -5.53 -13.63 14.92
CA ILE A 78 -4.75 -12.39 15.08
C ILE A 78 -3.43 -12.69 15.76
N GLN A 79 -3.41 -13.64 16.72
CA GLN A 79 -2.20 -14.07 17.39
C GLN A 79 -1.19 -14.67 16.41
N LEU A 80 -1.62 -15.52 15.49
CA LEU A 80 -0.76 -16.04 14.43
C LEU A 80 -0.15 -14.90 13.60
N LEU A 81 -0.96 -13.93 13.19
CA LEU A 81 -0.50 -12.79 12.40
C LEU A 81 0.49 -11.91 13.16
N ASN A 82 0.27 -11.72 14.45
CA ASN A 82 1.14 -10.95 15.33
C ASN A 82 2.47 -11.67 15.56
N ASN A 83 2.46 -12.97 15.82
CA ASN A 83 3.66 -13.79 15.96
C ASN A 83 4.53 -13.74 14.69
N ILE A 84 3.91 -13.80 13.52
CA ILE A 84 4.61 -13.63 12.23
C ILE A 84 5.27 -12.25 12.14
N LYS A 85 4.57 -11.16 12.52
CA LYS A 85 5.12 -9.81 12.48
C LYS A 85 6.26 -9.62 13.48
N ILE A 86 6.09 -10.07 14.72
CA ILE A 86 7.14 -9.98 15.75
C ILE A 86 8.38 -10.74 15.29
N SER A 87 8.23 -11.97 14.80
CA SER A 87 9.34 -12.76 14.26
C SER A 87 10.06 -12.06 13.11
N TYR A 88 9.30 -11.50 12.15
CA TYR A 88 9.87 -10.72 11.05
C TYR A 88 10.62 -9.48 11.57
N GLY A 89 10.02 -8.78 12.54
CA GLY A 89 10.61 -7.59 13.16
C GLY A 89 11.94 -7.89 13.82
N LEU A 90 12.00 -8.94 14.61
CA LEU A 90 13.22 -9.41 15.28
C LEU A 90 14.33 -9.71 14.26
N GLN A 91 14.03 -10.45 13.18
CA GLN A 91 14.99 -10.71 12.11
C GLN A 91 15.42 -9.42 11.39
N TYR A 92 14.46 -8.54 11.06
CA TYR A 92 14.72 -7.31 10.34
C TYR A 92 15.65 -6.35 11.09
N ILE A 93 15.36 -6.08 12.39
CA ILE A 93 16.20 -5.17 13.16
C ILE A 93 17.59 -5.75 13.42
N ASN A 94 17.69 -7.05 13.68
CA ASN A 94 18.98 -7.70 13.95
C ASN A 94 19.87 -7.84 12.71
N ASN A 95 19.29 -7.97 11.52
CA ASN A 95 20.05 -8.17 10.28
C ASN A 95 20.21 -6.88 9.45
N THR A 96 19.27 -5.94 9.53
CA THR A 96 19.21 -4.77 8.64
C THR A 96 19.36 -3.45 9.37
N LYS A 97 18.85 -3.35 10.60
CA LYS A 97 18.80 -2.12 11.41
C LYS A 97 19.41 -2.36 12.78
N THR A 98 20.62 -2.89 12.81
CA THR A 98 21.33 -3.37 14.02
C THR A 98 21.47 -2.33 15.13
N GLN A 99 21.37 -1.02 14.82
CA GLN A 99 21.32 0.03 15.84
C GLN A 99 20.03 0.00 16.68
N TYR A 100 19.01 -0.74 16.27
CA TYR A 100 17.73 -0.90 16.98
C TYR A 100 17.54 -2.31 17.56
N LYS A 101 18.56 -3.17 17.53
CA LYS A 101 18.47 -4.58 17.94
C LYS A 101 17.98 -4.82 19.38
N ASN A 102 18.13 -3.80 20.23
CA ASN A 102 17.73 -3.89 21.65
C ASN A 102 16.33 -3.28 21.88
N LEU A 103 15.68 -2.72 20.86
CA LEU A 103 14.31 -2.22 21.00
C LEU A 103 13.32 -3.37 20.94
N PRO A 104 12.29 -3.36 21.79
CA PRO A 104 11.22 -4.34 21.73
C PRO A 104 10.42 -4.18 20.44
N VAL A 105 9.92 -5.31 19.95
CA VAL A 105 9.10 -5.38 18.74
C VAL A 105 7.65 -5.51 19.16
N VAL A 106 6.79 -4.72 18.54
CA VAL A 106 5.34 -4.67 18.73
C VAL A 106 4.66 -4.95 17.40
N ALA A 107 3.66 -5.80 17.37
CA ALA A 107 2.77 -5.95 16.24
C ALA A 107 1.53 -5.05 16.42
N ALA A 108 1.10 -4.39 15.35
CA ALA A 108 -0.17 -3.70 15.26
C ALA A 108 -0.94 -4.27 14.07
N SER A 109 -1.94 -5.07 14.35
CA SER A 109 -2.69 -5.82 13.35
C SER A 109 -4.13 -5.35 13.23
N THR A 110 -4.62 -5.30 12.00
CA THR A 110 -6.04 -5.13 11.72
C THR A 110 -6.53 -6.30 10.92
N TYR A 111 -7.79 -6.67 11.11
CA TYR A 111 -8.44 -7.71 10.32
C TYR A 111 -8.66 -7.24 8.88
N LEU A 112 -8.57 -8.17 7.95
CA LEU A 112 -8.93 -7.93 6.55
C LEU A 112 -10.32 -8.44 6.24
N LYS A 113 -10.71 -9.51 6.90
CA LYS A 113 -12.00 -10.15 6.83
C LYS A 113 -12.71 -9.92 8.16
N TYR A 114 -13.86 -9.29 8.15
CA TYR A 114 -14.59 -8.89 9.35
C TYR A 114 -16.10 -8.76 9.11
N GLY A 115 -16.64 -9.49 8.13
CA GLY A 115 -18.05 -9.45 7.80
C GLY A 115 -18.46 -8.25 6.93
N SER A 116 -17.52 -7.62 6.20
CA SER A 116 -17.78 -6.40 5.42
C SER A 116 -18.57 -6.62 4.13
N SER A 117 -18.60 -7.84 3.61
CA SER A 117 -19.36 -8.20 2.42
C SER A 117 -20.20 -9.41 2.74
N ASP A 118 -21.49 -9.25 2.72
CA ASP A 118 -22.50 -10.30 2.91
C ASP A 118 -22.41 -11.08 4.24
N GLY A 119 -21.71 -10.54 5.25
CA GLY A 119 -21.56 -11.13 6.58
C GLY A 119 -20.81 -12.47 6.65
N GLU A 120 -20.32 -12.99 5.54
CA GLU A 120 -19.56 -14.24 5.46
C GLU A 120 -18.04 -14.03 5.40
N ASP A 121 -17.60 -12.78 5.28
CA ASP A 121 -16.18 -12.43 5.10
C ASP A 121 -15.43 -12.39 6.44
N TYR A 122 -15.40 -13.51 7.15
CA TYR A 122 -14.57 -13.72 8.35
C TYR A 122 -13.41 -14.65 8.08
N ILE A 123 -12.36 -14.57 8.90
CA ILE A 123 -11.31 -15.59 8.95
C ILE A 123 -11.94 -16.81 9.64
N ASP A 124 -11.85 -17.97 9.01
CA ASP A 124 -12.36 -19.24 9.53
C ASP A 124 -11.55 -20.38 8.91
N ILE A 125 -10.41 -20.68 9.49
CA ILE A 125 -9.49 -21.70 9.01
C ILE A 125 -9.48 -22.87 9.98
N GLN A 126 -9.92 -24.03 9.53
CA GLN A 126 -10.02 -25.23 10.34
C GLN A 126 -9.20 -26.36 9.72
N ASN A 127 -8.68 -27.23 10.56
CA ASN A 127 -7.96 -28.46 10.22
C ASN A 127 -6.70 -28.25 9.37
N GLN A 128 -6.77 -27.50 8.27
CA GLN A 128 -5.70 -27.35 7.30
C GLN A 128 -5.49 -25.89 6.91
N PHE A 129 -4.26 -25.43 7.01
CA PHE A 129 -3.87 -24.13 6.51
C PHE A 129 -3.39 -24.26 5.06
N LYS A 130 -4.19 -23.82 4.12
CA LYS A 130 -3.91 -23.84 2.69
C LYS A 130 -3.20 -22.57 2.26
N LYS A 131 -2.49 -22.63 1.15
CA LYS A 131 -1.82 -21.44 0.57
C LYS A 131 -2.79 -20.28 0.30
N ALA A 132 -4.04 -20.58 -0.06
CA ALA A 132 -5.10 -19.59 -0.19
C ALA A 132 -5.35 -18.83 1.12
N ASN A 133 -5.22 -19.47 2.28
CA ASN A 133 -5.49 -18.85 3.58
C ASN A 133 -4.50 -17.73 3.94
N ILE A 134 -3.36 -17.63 3.25
CA ILE A 134 -2.49 -16.44 3.36
C ILE A 134 -3.27 -15.17 3.00
N TYR A 135 -4.22 -15.26 2.06
CA TYR A 135 -5.06 -14.12 1.64
C TYR A 135 -6.21 -13.85 2.61
N ASP A 136 -6.54 -14.79 3.49
CA ASP A 136 -7.46 -14.55 4.60
C ASP A 136 -6.80 -13.69 5.68
N LEU A 137 -5.49 -13.90 5.91
CA LEU A 137 -4.71 -13.14 6.87
C LEU A 137 -4.25 -11.78 6.33
N VAL A 138 -3.87 -11.71 5.04
CA VAL A 138 -3.34 -10.48 4.42
C VAL A 138 -3.79 -10.36 2.97
N SER A 139 -4.35 -9.20 2.60
CA SER A 139 -4.75 -8.90 1.23
C SER A 139 -3.56 -8.94 0.28
N TYR A 140 -3.80 -9.25 -1.00
CA TYR A 140 -2.81 -9.13 -2.05
C TYR A 140 -2.24 -7.70 -2.20
N ARG A 141 -2.96 -6.69 -1.69
CA ARG A 141 -2.57 -5.28 -1.68
C ARG A 141 -1.78 -4.88 -0.44
N THR A 142 -1.70 -5.76 0.57
CA THR A 142 -1.10 -5.47 1.87
C THR A 142 0.42 -5.59 1.82
N GLY A 143 1.13 -4.54 2.23
CA GLY A 143 2.55 -4.55 2.56
C GLY A 143 2.77 -4.62 4.07
N LEU A 144 4.01 -4.72 4.50
CA LEU A 144 4.38 -4.62 5.90
C LEU A 144 5.07 -3.28 6.13
N TYR A 145 4.53 -2.49 7.06
CA TYR A 145 5.07 -1.20 7.47
C TYR A 145 5.85 -1.39 8.77
N ILE A 146 7.06 -0.87 8.84
CA ILE A 146 7.93 -0.95 10.01
C ILE A 146 8.22 0.47 10.47
N TYR A 147 7.84 0.78 11.70
CA TYR A 147 8.02 2.06 12.33
C TYR A 147 8.97 1.98 13.52
N LYS A 148 9.64 3.10 13.83
CA LYS A 148 10.11 3.38 15.18
C LYS A 148 9.14 4.38 15.78
N MET A 149 8.56 4.02 16.93
CA MET A 149 7.57 4.84 17.63
C MET A 149 7.92 4.97 19.10
N THR A 150 7.44 6.02 19.73
CA THR A 150 7.51 6.19 21.20
C THR A 150 6.28 5.61 21.86
N GLY A 151 6.33 5.39 23.18
CA GLY A 151 5.18 4.93 23.96
C GLY A 151 3.99 5.89 23.85
N ALA A 152 4.25 7.21 23.86
CA ALA A 152 3.21 8.21 23.62
C ALA A 152 2.55 8.06 22.25
N GLN A 153 3.32 7.86 21.18
CA GLN A 153 2.77 7.69 19.83
C GLN A 153 1.93 6.41 19.71
N ILE A 154 2.35 5.33 20.36
CA ILE A 154 1.60 4.07 20.40
C ILE A 154 0.29 4.27 21.16
N ARG A 155 0.32 4.91 22.32
CA ARG A 155 -0.87 5.19 23.14
C ARG A 155 -1.91 6.00 22.35
N GLU A 156 -1.52 7.05 21.67
CA GLU A 156 -2.46 7.85 20.85
C GLU A 156 -3.02 7.06 19.66
N TRP A 157 -2.22 6.15 19.07
CA TRP A 157 -2.76 5.24 18.05
C TRP A 157 -3.80 4.29 18.64
N MET A 158 -3.53 3.73 19.82
CA MET A 158 -4.46 2.84 20.52
C MET A 158 -5.73 3.57 20.93
N GLU A 159 -5.64 4.83 21.41
CA GLU A 159 -6.79 5.69 21.74
C GLU A 159 -7.71 5.91 20.53
N TRP A 160 -7.11 6.13 19.34
CA TRP A 160 -7.90 6.25 18.12
C TRP A 160 -8.57 4.93 17.75
N SER A 161 -7.85 3.81 17.83
CA SER A 161 -8.43 2.50 17.58
C SER A 161 -9.54 2.14 18.57
N ALA A 162 -9.38 2.49 19.85
CA ALA A 162 -10.37 2.30 20.89
C ALA A 162 -11.62 3.19 20.72
N GLY A 163 -11.55 4.23 19.89
CA GLY A 163 -12.69 5.07 19.54
C GLY A 163 -13.86 4.32 18.93
N GLY A 164 -13.60 3.15 18.32
CA GLY A 164 -14.63 2.31 17.69
C GLY A 164 -15.62 1.65 18.63
N TYR A 165 -15.30 1.53 19.92
CA TYR A 165 -16.24 1.01 20.91
C TYR A 165 -17.33 2.04 21.24
N GLU A 166 -18.58 1.57 21.42
CA GLU A 166 -19.64 2.42 21.93
C GLU A 166 -19.35 2.83 23.39
N GLN A 167 -19.70 4.03 23.74
CA GLN A 167 -19.56 4.49 25.12
C GLN A 167 -20.68 3.90 25.98
N ALA A 168 -20.32 3.34 27.13
CA ALA A 168 -21.31 2.81 28.09
C ALA A 168 -22.34 3.87 28.46
N GLY A 169 -23.61 3.52 28.35
CA GLY A 169 -24.76 4.38 28.65
C GLY A 169 -25.22 5.24 27.46
N LYS A 170 -24.55 5.18 26.30
CA LYS A 170 -25.00 5.88 25.09
C LYS A 170 -25.65 4.92 24.10
N ASN A 171 -26.62 5.46 23.36
CA ASN A 171 -27.31 4.69 22.31
C ASN A 171 -27.92 3.36 22.79
N LEU A 172 -28.57 3.37 23.96
CA LEU A 172 -29.22 2.20 24.55
C LEU A 172 -30.46 1.77 23.76
N LEU A 173 -30.76 0.48 23.78
CA LEU A 173 -31.94 -0.14 23.18
C LEU A 173 -32.81 -0.77 24.28
N GLY A 174 -34.14 -0.56 24.23
CA GLY A 174 -35.13 -1.15 25.13
C GLY A 174 -35.95 -0.14 25.91
N ASP A 175 -37.10 -0.57 26.45
CA ASP A 175 -38.09 0.27 27.08
C ASP A 175 -37.68 0.84 28.47
N ASN A 176 -36.59 0.35 29.03
CA ASN A 176 -36.08 0.74 30.35
C ASN A 176 -34.89 1.70 30.29
N ALA A 177 -34.76 2.51 29.24
CA ALA A 177 -33.80 3.60 29.26
C ALA A 177 -34.21 4.57 30.37
N ALA A 178 -33.67 4.39 31.58
CA ALA A 178 -33.88 5.27 32.71
C ALA A 178 -33.59 6.70 32.27
N ALA A 179 -34.52 7.61 32.54
CA ALA A 179 -34.39 9.02 32.32
C ALA A 179 -33.05 9.51 32.88
N GLU A 180 -32.31 10.27 32.11
CA GLU A 180 -31.15 10.98 32.61
C GLU A 180 -31.54 11.76 33.87
N PRO A 181 -30.69 11.87 34.89
CA PRO A 181 -30.95 12.74 36.00
C PRO A 181 -31.02 14.17 35.47
N THR A 182 -32.22 14.72 35.52
CA THR A 182 -32.49 16.11 35.15
C THR A 182 -31.64 17.05 36.00
N ALA A 183 -30.64 17.63 35.40
CA ALA A 183 -30.02 18.84 35.91
C ALA A 183 -30.99 20.00 35.73
N SER A 184 -31.32 20.68 36.84
CA SER A 184 -32.23 21.82 36.94
C SER A 184 -31.84 22.95 35.99
N PRO A 185 -32.82 23.70 35.44
CA PRO A 185 -32.55 24.71 34.43
C PRO A 185 -32.07 26.02 35.05
N ALA A 186 -31.02 26.58 34.49
CA ALA A 186 -30.76 28.01 34.64
C ALA A 186 -31.27 28.73 33.39
N GLU A 187 -32.09 29.73 33.60
CA GLU A 187 -32.78 30.52 32.61
C GLU A 187 -31.90 31.51 31.84
N PRO A 188 -32.43 32.17 30.79
CA PRO A 188 -31.71 32.50 29.59
C PRO A 188 -31.34 34.00 29.49
N THR A 189 -30.31 34.31 28.68
CA THR A 189 -30.19 35.65 28.12
C THR A 189 -29.87 35.63 26.64
N ALA A 190 -30.85 36.12 25.90
CA ALA A 190 -30.83 36.91 24.65
C ALA A 190 -29.86 36.53 23.51
N SER A 191 -30.51 36.23 22.40
CA SER A 191 -30.05 36.37 20.97
C SER A 191 -29.67 37.82 20.62
N PRO A 192 -29.22 38.20 19.40
CA PRO A 192 -29.18 37.41 18.15
C PRO A 192 -27.84 37.57 17.35
N ASP A 193 -27.61 36.83 16.38
CA ASP A 193 -27.52 37.12 14.96
C ASP A 193 -26.66 36.13 14.12
N VAL A 194 -27.34 35.68 13.14
CA VAL A 194 -26.98 35.52 11.71
C VAL A 194 -25.75 34.69 11.27
N ALA A 195 -26.10 33.64 10.62
CA ALA A 195 -25.68 33.19 9.29
C ALA A 195 -24.47 32.28 9.11
N THR A 196 -24.79 31.42 8.28
CA THR A 196 -24.04 30.76 7.18
C THR A 196 -23.50 29.37 7.46
N GLY A 197 -24.19 28.47 6.77
CA GLY A 197 -23.90 27.07 6.62
C GLY A 197 -22.51 26.78 6.08
N SER A 198 -21.90 25.84 6.69
CA SER A 198 -20.71 25.20 6.13
C SER A 198 -21.07 23.80 5.65
N ALA A 199 -21.10 23.66 4.35
CA ALA A 199 -21.24 22.38 3.68
C ALA A 199 -20.06 21.47 4.03
N VAL A 200 -20.38 20.30 4.57
CA VAL A 200 -19.42 19.22 4.74
C VAL A 200 -18.97 18.76 3.36
N SER A 201 -17.73 19.05 2.98
CA SER A 201 -17.10 18.51 1.81
C SER A 201 -16.57 17.11 2.10
N VAL A 202 -17.26 16.09 1.62
CA VAL A 202 -16.72 14.73 1.56
C VAL A 202 -15.59 14.72 0.53
N ARG A 203 -14.35 14.72 0.99
CA ARG A 203 -13.18 14.44 0.15
C ARG A 203 -13.06 12.95 -0.05
N THR A 204 -13.52 12.47 -1.20
CA THR A 204 -13.12 11.14 -1.69
C THR A 204 -11.68 11.19 -2.19
N SER A 205 -10.77 10.56 -1.45
CA SER A 205 -9.44 10.26 -1.97
C SER A 205 -9.54 9.15 -3.01
N HIS A 206 -8.89 9.35 -4.15
CA HIS A 206 -8.73 8.33 -5.21
C HIS A 206 -7.96 7.13 -4.66
N GLY A 207 -8.61 6.00 -4.65
CA GLY A 207 -8.04 4.69 -4.39
C GLY A 207 -9.15 3.67 -4.35
N GLU A 208 -9.41 3.07 -5.51
CA GLU A 208 -10.06 1.77 -5.63
C GLU A 208 -11.58 1.70 -5.49
N ARG A 209 -12.20 1.79 -6.64
CA ARG A 209 -13.55 1.31 -6.87
C ARG A 209 -13.59 -0.21 -6.76
N GLU A 210 -14.27 -0.71 -5.73
CA GLU A 210 -15.08 -1.94 -5.80
C GLU A 210 -15.84 -2.25 -4.51
N ALA A 211 -15.95 -1.30 -3.57
CA ALA A 211 -16.74 -1.50 -2.34
C ALA A 211 -17.87 -0.47 -2.15
N SER A 212 -18.29 0.25 -3.21
CA SER A 212 -19.20 1.40 -3.03
C SER A 212 -20.60 1.23 -3.62
N SER A 213 -21.03 0.02 -3.99
CA SER A 213 -22.38 -0.14 -4.54
C SER A 213 -23.49 -0.29 -3.50
N GLN A 214 -23.19 -0.56 -2.23
CA GLN A 214 -24.24 -0.69 -1.20
C GLN A 214 -24.46 0.59 -0.36
N ALA A 215 -23.45 1.41 -0.13
CA ALA A 215 -23.64 2.68 0.58
C ALA A 215 -24.49 3.70 -0.20
N ALA A 216 -24.61 3.57 -1.51
CA ALA A 216 -25.40 4.50 -2.32
C ALA A 216 -26.91 4.22 -2.31
N VAL A 217 -27.35 3.03 -1.87
CA VAL A 217 -28.78 2.69 -1.81
C VAL A 217 -29.45 3.33 -0.59
N TYR A 218 -28.69 3.56 0.49
CA TYR A 218 -29.23 4.17 1.72
C TYR A 218 -29.34 5.69 1.68
N ALA A 219 -28.67 6.37 0.77
CA ALA A 219 -28.69 7.83 0.69
C ALA A 219 -29.80 8.43 -0.22
N SER A 220 -30.65 7.61 -0.85
CA SER A 220 -31.66 8.10 -1.79
C SER A 220 -33.10 8.11 -1.30
N GLN A 221 -33.38 7.80 -0.04
CA GLN A 221 -34.75 7.73 0.46
C GLN A 221 -35.15 8.72 1.56
N THR A 222 -34.36 9.73 1.87
CA THR A 222 -34.81 10.72 2.83
C THR A 222 -34.67 12.15 2.32
N ASN A 223 -35.69 12.63 1.68
CA ASN A 223 -35.99 14.06 1.55
C ASN A 223 -37.37 14.35 2.12
N THR A 224 -37.49 14.35 3.41
CA THR A 224 -38.37 15.19 4.26
C THR A 224 -37.77 15.11 5.64
N ALA A 225 -37.41 16.25 6.21
CA ALA A 225 -36.92 16.30 7.57
C ALA A 225 -38.08 16.03 8.54
N PRO A 226 -38.05 14.93 9.32
CA PRO A 226 -38.74 14.87 10.58
C PRO A 226 -37.79 15.32 11.70
N ALA A 227 -38.31 15.90 12.73
CA ALA A 227 -37.66 16.24 13.98
C ALA A 227 -36.75 15.08 14.45
N ALA A 228 -35.62 15.42 15.07
CA ALA A 228 -34.60 14.48 15.55
C ALA A 228 -35.22 13.25 16.24
N GLN A 229 -35.40 12.16 15.51
CA GLN A 229 -35.63 10.86 16.14
C GLN A 229 -34.36 10.48 16.86
N SER A 230 -34.48 10.05 18.11
CA SER A 230 -33.37 9.60 18.93
C SER A 230 -32.61 8.50 18.16
N SER A 231 -31.30 8.44 18.29
CA SER A 231 -30.45 7.37 17.71
C SER A 231 -30.97 5.97 18.09
N LEU A 232 -31.68 5.88 19.20
CA LEU A 232 -32.38 4.71 19.70
C LEU A 232 -33.52 4.27 18.77
N GLN A 233 -34.35 5.21 18.30
CA GLN A 233 -35.44 4.88 17.36
C GLN A 233 -34.90 4.44 16.01
N GLN A 234 -33.79 5.02 15.57
CA GLN A 234 -33.11 4.60 14.34
C GLN A 234 -32.54 3.18 14.46
N LYS A 235 -31.95 2.81 15.60
CA LYS A 235 -31.41 1.47 15.86
C LYS A 235 -32.52 0.43 16.03
N ASN A 236 -33.63 0.76 16.70
CA ASN A 236 -34.80 -0.11 16.76
C ASN A 236 -35.45 -0.30 15.38
N ALA A 237 -35.58 0.75 14.58
CA ALA A 237 -36.03 0.65 13.19
C ALA A 237 -35.07 -0.21 12.36
N LEU A 238 -33.75 -0.12 12.57
CA LEU A 238 -32.75 -0.95 11.91
C LEU A 238 -32.89 -2.44 12.30
N LEU A 239 -33.16 -2.73 13.56
CA LEU A 239 -33.43 -4.09 14.02
C LEU A 239 -34.71 -4.65 13.38
N GLN A 240 -35.79 -3.86 13.33
CA GLN A 240 -37.05 -4.25 12.70
C GLN A 240 -36.94 -4.41 11.17
N THR A 241 -36.21 -3.55 10.49
CA THR A 241 -35.98 -3.68 9.04
C THR A 241 -35.15 -4.91 8.66
N LYS A 242 -34.42 -5.50 9.62
CA LYS A 242 -33.64 -6.73 9.45
C LYS A 242 -34.40 -8.00 9.89
N GLY A 243 -35.68 -7.87 10.20
CA GLY A 243 -36.52 -9.04 10.62
C GLY A 243 -36.07 -9.63 11.96
N LEU A 244 -35.41 -8.80 12.80
CA LEU A 244 -35.00 -9.22 14.14
C LEU A 244 -36.24 -9.22 15.06
N PRO A 245 -36.39 -10.24 15.96
CA PRO A 245 -37.44 -10.26 16.94
C PRO A 245 -37.40 -9.00 17.80
N SER A 246 -38.54 -8.62 18.36
CA SER A 246 -38.59 -7.59 19.38
C SER A 246 -37.64 -7.98 20.51
N LEU A 247 -37.00 -7.01 21.14
CA LEU A 247 -36.04 -7.26 22.22
C LEU A 247 -36.66 -8.08 23.37
N GLY A 248 -38.01 -8.16 23.46
CA GLY A 248 -38.75 -9.00 24.43
C GLY A 248 -38.73 -10.52 24.17
N ASP A 249 -38.32 -10.96 22.96
CA ASP A 249 -38.34 -12.38 22.58
C ASP A 249 -36.99 -13.06 22.79
N ILE A 250 -36.00 -12.36 23.36
CA ILE A 250 -34.65 -12.88 23.56
C ILE A 250 -34.59 -13.69 24.87
N LEU A 251 -34.30 -15.00 24.76
CA LEU A 251 -34.11 -15.88 25.92
C LEU A 251 -32.67 -15.80 26.45
N ASN A 252 -32.48 -15.96 27.77
CA ASN A 252 -31.19 -16.08 28.47
C ASN A 252 -30.36 -14.77 28.58
N TYR A 253 -31.02 -13.64 28.75
CA TYR A 253 -30.37 -12.38 29.11
C TYR A 253 -30.98 -11.77 30.38
N ASP A 254 -30.32 -10.82 31.00
CA ASP A 254 -30.85 -10.08 32.13
C ASP A 254 -31.87 -9.03 31.65
N SER A 255 -33.16 -9.35 31.79
CA SER A 255 -34.25 -8.47 31.33
C SER A 255 -34.36 -7.15 32.07
N SER A 256 -33.64 -6.98 33.19
CA SER A 256 -33.57 -5.72 33.93
C SER A 256 -32.62 -4.70 33.33
N LYS A 257 -31.77 -5.13 32.36
CA LYS A 257 -30.73 -4.29 31.78
C LYS A 257 -31.04 -3.93 30.33
N PRO A 258 -30.89 -2.67 29.95
CA PRO A 258 -31.04 -2.26 28.55
C PRO A 258 -29.94 -2.84 27.67
N PHE A 259 -30.20 -2.89 26.36
CA PHE A 259 -29.25 -3.37 25.38
C PHE A 259 -28.37 -2.25 24.85
N GLN A 260 -27.10 -2.57 24.57
CA GLN A 260 -26.13 -1.66 23.98
C GLN A 260 -25.28 -2.39 22.92
N PHE A 261 -25.05 -1.73 21.78
CA PHE A 261 -24.09 -2.25 20.80
C PHE A 261 -22.64 -2.11 21.30
N VAL A 262 -21.81 -3.10 20.99
CA VAL A 262 -20.37 -3.08 21.34
C VAL A 262 -19.63 -2.01 20.57
N LEU A 263 -19.97 -1.78 19.30
CA LEU A 263 -19.28 -0.85 18.41
C LEU A 263 -20.20 0.28 17.94
N GLN A 264 -19.62 1.43 17.67
CA GLN A 264 -20.31 2.58 17.06
C GLN A 264 -20.64 2.31 15.59
N ASP A 265 -21.78 2.82 15.12
CA ASP A 265 -22.25 2.63 13.75
C ASP A 265 -21.28 3.15 12.69
N ASP A 266 -20.65 4.30 12.93
CA ASP A 266 -19.66 4.91 12.03
C ASP A 266 -18.39 4.05 11.87
N TYR A 267 -18.11 3.19 12.83
CA TYR A 267 -16.99 2.25 12.79
C TYR A 267 -17.38 0.88 12.23
N LEU A 268 -18.66 0.54 12.18
CA LEU A 268 -19.12 -0.72 11.55
C LEU A 268 -18.89 -0.75 10.04
N SER A 269 -18.72 0.42 9.41
CA SER A 269 -18.45 0.53 7.97
C SER A 269 -16.99 0.37 7.57
N ASP A 270 -16.01 0.52 8.48
CA ASP A 270 -14.58 0.35 8.19
C ASP A 270 -13.77 -0.18 9.38
N TRP A 271 -13.89 -1.46 9.67
CA TRP A 271 -13.10 -2.18 10.68
C TRP A 271 -11.60 -2.17 10.41
N SER A 272 -11.20 -1.70 9.25
CA SER A 272 -9.78 -1.54 8.92
C SER A 272 -9.06 -0.51 9.79
N GLN A 273 -9.80 0.17 10.66
CA GLN A 273 -9.29 1.11 11.67
C GLN A 273 -9.07 0.44 13.02
N TYR A 274 -9.53 -0.79 13.19
CA TYR A 274 -9.44 -1.54 14.42
C TYR A 274 -8.09 -2.26 14.50
N PHE A 275 -7.22 -1.78 15.37
CA PHE A 275 -5.89 -2.36 15.54
C PHE A 275 -5.79 -3.10 16.88
N ILE A 276 -5.33 -4.32 16.82
CA ILE A 276 -4.93 -5.13 17.97
C ILE A 276 -3.41 -5.07 18.06
N PHE A 277 -2.91 -4.74 19.23
CA PHE A 277 -1.49 -4.62 19.51
C PHE A 277 -1.01 -5.81 20.32
N ASP A 278 0.17 -6.31 19.97
CA ASP A 278 0.80 -7.43 20.62
C ASP A 278 2.27 -7.13 20.92
N GLY A 279 2.83 -7.76 21.98
CA GLY A 279 4.11 -7.39 22.58
C GLY A 279 4.00 -6.25 23.60
N LEU A 280 2.75 -5.87 23.94
CA LEU A 280 2.33 -4.92 24.98
C LEU A 280 1.07 -5.46 25.64
N GLU A 281 0.79 -5.04 26.85
CA GLU A 281 -0.46 -5.35 27.56
C GLU A 281 -1.26 -4.06 27.77
N TYR A 282 -2.59 -4.10 27.55
CA TYR A 282 -3.41 -2.91 27.70
C TYR A 282 -4.87 -3.19 28.05
N LYS A 283 -5.53 -2.19 28.64
CA LYS A 283 -6.96 -2.21 28.93
C LYS A 283 -7.65 -1.00 28.32
N ILE A 284 -8.81 -1.25 27.73
CA ILE A 284 -9.66 -0.24 27.12
C ILE A 284 -10.86 -0.02 28.04
N ASP A 285 -11.13 1.21 28.47
CA ASP A 285 -12.30 1.57 29.29
C ASP A 285 -13.38 2.23 28.40
N THR A 286 -14.46 1.51 28.15
CA THR A 286 -15.58 1.98 27.34
C THR A 286 -16.55 2.88 28.12
N THR A 287 -16.41 3.00 29.43
CA THR A 287 -17.24 3.93 30.24
C THR A 287 -16.86 5.38 29.98
N VAL A 288 -15.69 5.62 29.38
CA VAL A 288 -15.14 6.93 29.07
C VAL A 288 -15.42 7.30 27.61
N ALA A 289 -15.67 8.58 27.34
CA ALA A 289 -15.88 9.08 25.98
C ALA A 289 -14.67 8.81 25.06
N PRO A 290 -14.87 8.55 23.76
CA PRO A 290 -13.78 8.36 22.83
C PRO A 290 -12.95 9.64 22.67
N ARG A 291 -11.61 9.51 22.63
CA ARG A 291 -10.68 10.63 22.45
C ARG A 291 -10.66 11.15 21.01
N TYR A 292 -10.83 10.29 20.05
CA TYR A 292 -10.78 10.57 18.61
C TYR A 292 -12.04 10.11 17.91
N ASP A 293 -12.42 10.84 16.85
CA ASP A 293 -13.38 10.36 15.87
C ASP A 293 -12.73 9.36 14.88
N ALA A 294 -13.52 8.74 14.03
CA ALA A 294 -13.06 7.79 13.02
C ALA A 294 -11.99 8.38 12.07
N GLY A 295 -12.08 9.68 11.78
CA GLY A 295 -11.11 10.42 10.97
C GLY A 295 -9.78 10.71 11.66
N GLY A 296 -9.65 10.41 12.96
CA GLY A 296 -8.47 10.69 13.78
C GLY A 296 -8.37 12.14 14.24
N LYS A 297 -9.48 12.88 14.24
CA LYS A 297 -9.57 14.20 14.85
C LYS A 297 -9.85 14.05 16.34
N LYS A 298 -9.08 14.74 17.17
CA LYS A 298 -9.31 14.76 18.61
C LYS A 298 -10.63 15.47 18.91
N ILE A 299 -11.52 14.80 19.64
CA ILE A 299 -12.85 15.29 20.01
C ILE A 299 -13.01 15.46 21.53
N ASN A 300 -12.23 14.72 22.34
CA ASN A 300 -12.25 14.80 23.80
C ASN A 300 -10.81 14.73 24.37
N ASP A 301 -10.65 15.17 25.61
CA ASP A 301 -9.40 15.04 26.38
C ASP A 301 -9.34 13.78 27.26
N THR A 302 -10.28 12.89 27.07
CA THR A 302 -10.39 11.60 27.76
C THR A 302 -9.37 10.60 27.27
N HIS A 303 -9.16 9.54 28.07
CA HIS A 303 -8.29 8.42 27.74
C HIS A 303 -9.00 7.09 28.00
N ARG A 304 -9.19 6.30 26.96
CA ARG A 304 -9.74 4.93 27.03
C ARG A 304 -8.67 3.88 27.32
N ILE A 305 -7.42 4.16 26.99
CA ILE A 305 -6.29 3.28 27.29
C ILE A 305 -5.84 3.53 28.72
N VAL A 306 -6.48 2.84 29.66
CA VAL A 306 -6.29 3.05 31.11
C VAL A 306 -5.10 2.27 31.67
N SER A 307 -4.63 1.26 30.97
CA SER A 307 -3.40 0.55 31.29
C SER A 307 -2.61 0.32 30.01
N LEU A 308 -1.30 0.55 30.04
CA LEU A 308 -0.39 0.23 28.96
C LEU A 308 0.94 -0.20 29.56
N THR A 309 1.18 -1.48 29.57
CA THR A 309 2.34 -2.10 30.20
C THR A 309 3.10 -3.02 29.25
N ARG A 310 4.26 -3.47 29.67
CA ARG A 310 5.01 -4.55 29.05
C ARG A 310 5.70 -5.36 30.12
N ASN A 311 5.37 -6.65 30.21
CA ASN A 311 5.78 -7.53 31.30
C ASN A 311 5.46 -6.90 32.68
N GLY A 312 4.23 -6.43 32.86
CA GLY A 312 3.75 -5.78 34.06
C GLY A 312 4.29 -4.37 34.33
N ALA A 313 5.32 -3.92 33.61
CA ALA A 313 5.92 -2.59 33.80
C ALA A 313 5.26 -1.53 32.92
N ASN A 314 4.91 -0.38 33.51
CA ASN A 314 4.34 0.76 32.79
C ASN A 314 5.27 1.27 31.69
N ILE A 315 4.70 1.54 30.51
CA ILE A 315 5.43 2.10 29.37
C ILE A 315 5.52 3.61 29.49
N SER A 316 6.74 4.13 29.53
CA SER A 316 6.96 5.57 29.53
C SER A 316 6.66 6.18 28.15
N ASN A 317 6.23 7.45 28.15
CA ASN A 317 5.93 8.18 26.91
C ASN A 317 7.13 8.27 25.95
N THR A 318 8.35 8.22 26.45
CA THR A 318 9.60 8.35 25.68
C THR A 318 10.21 7.00 25.31
N ALA A 319 9.75 5.89 25.89
CA ALA A 319 10.23 4.55 25.54
C ALA A 319 10.08 4.30 24.03
N SER A 320 11.06 3.69 23.40
CA SER A 320 11.09 3.46 21.96
C SER A 320 10.82 2.01 21.61
N PHE A 321 10.03 1.79 20.58
CA PHE A 321 9.57 0.50 20.08
C PHE A 321 9.76 0.40 18.56
N ILE A 322 9.88 -0.83 18.08
CA ILE A 322 9.72 -1.15 16.66
C ILE A 322 8.31 -1.69 16.47
N VAL A 323 7.49 -0.98 15.71
CA VAL A 323 6.09 -1.36 15.48
C VAL A 323 5.92 -1.84 14.05
N LEU A 324 5.33 -3.02 13.88
CA LEU A 324 5.01 -3.60 12.59
C LEU A 324 3.51 -3.62 12.35
N SER A 325 3.08 -3.09 11.20
CA SER A 325 1.67 -3.05 10.84
C SER A 325 1.41 -3.53 9.41
N ASN A 326 0.29 -4.20 9.20
CA ASN A 326 -0.17 -4.59 7.87
C ASN A 326 -0.97 -3.48 7.16
N LYS A 327 -1.25 -2.37 7.82
CA LYS A 327 -1.93 -1.21 7.24
C LYS A 327 -1.25 0.09 7.70
N LEU A 328 -1.21 1.07 6.82
CA LEU A 328 -0.83 2.45 7.14
C LEU A 328 -2.11 3.24 7.42
N PRO A 329 -2.38 3.68 8.66
CA PRO A 329 -3.49 4.59 8.91
C PRO A 329 -3.30 5.89 8.12
N ASN A 330 -4.32 6.28 7.35
CA ASN A 330 -4.30 7.51 6.55
C ASN A 330 -5.30 8.51 7.10
N ASN A 331 -5.13 8.89 8.36
CA ASN A 331 -5.99 9.83 9.06
C ASN A 331 -5.21 11.04 9.59
N ASP A 332 -5.89 11.97 10.20
CA ASP A 332 -5.30 13.21 10.68
C ASP A 332 -4.39 12.99 11.89
N LEU A 333 -4.69 12.00 12.72
CA LEU A 333 -3.82 11.61 13.83
C LEU A 333 -2.44 11.17 13.34
N PHE A 334 -2.36 10.26 12.35
CA PHE A 334 -1.07 9.78 11.85
C PHE A 334 -0.26 10.86 11.13
N LYS A 335 -0.92 11.84 10.54
CA LYS A 335 -0.26 13.04 10.00
C LYS A 335 0.41 13.87 11.10
N THR A 336 -0.17 13.86 12.29
CA THR A 336 0.33 14.57 13.50
C THR A 336 1.39 13.76 14.24
N LEU A 337 1.17 12.47 14.46
CA LEU A 337 2.12 11.57 15.16
C LEU A 337 3.47 11.44 14.46
N LYS A 338 3.50 11.48 13.13
CA LYS A 338 4.71 11.42 12.29
C LYS A 338 5.69 10.32 12.73
N PRO A 339 5.27 9.05 12.80
CA PRO A 339 6.16 7.98 13.21
C PRO A 339 7.36 7.87 12.25
N THR A 340 8.52 7.45 12.76
CA THR A 340 9.69 7.23 11.89
C THR A 340 9.51 5.95 11.10
N ILE A 341 9.29 6.05 9.79
CA ILE A 341 9.18 4.89 8.90
C ILE A 341 10.58 4.32 8.66
N LEU A 342 10.83 3.09 9.10
CA LEU A 342 12.10 2.38 8.88
C LEU A 342 12.10 1.59 7.58
N SER A 343 10.95 1.01 7.21
CA SER A 343 10.78 0.25 5.98
C SER A 343 9.32 0.13 5.60
N ILE A 344 9.10 -0.04 4.30
CA ILE A 344 7.83 -0.52 3.73
C ILE A 344 8.20 -1.70 2.85
N SER A 345 7.78 -2.90 3.22
CA SER A 345 8.08 -4.10 2.43
C SER A 345 7.26 -4.14 1.14
N LYS A 346 7.81 -4.79 0.11
CA LYS A 346 7.01 -5.15 -1.07
C LYS A 346 5.93 -6.17 -0.66
N LYS A 347 4.73 -6.02 -1.20
CA LYS A 347 3.56 -6.87 -0.90
C LYS A 347 3.85 -8.38 -1.10
N ALA A 348 4.48 -8.74 -2.21
CA ALA A 348 4.86 -10.12 -2.51
C ALA A 348 5.87 -10.68 -1.50
N LEU A 349 6.82 -9.85 -1.02
CA LEU A 349 7.84 -10.27 -0.06
C LEU A 349 7.20 -10.62 1.30
N TYR A 350 6.21 -9.87 1.73
CA TYR A 350 5.53 -10.14 3.00
C TYR A 350 4.74 -11.46 2.95
N ARG A 351 4.00 -11.71 1.86
CA ARG A 351 3.29 -12.98 1.67
C ARG A 351 4.25 -14.19 1.61
N SER A 352 5.36 -14.04 0.90
CA SER A 352 6.39 -15.09 0.85
C SER A 352 6.99 -15.38 2.23
N TYR A 353 7.09 -14.36 3.08
CA TYR A 353 7.54 -14.56 4.45
C TYR A 353 6.51 -15.33 5.27
N ILE A 354 5.21 -14.97 5.15
CA ILE A 354 4.13 -15.70 5.81
C ILE A 354 4.14 -17.17 5.39
N GLN A 355 4.20 -17.45 4.10
CA GLN A 355 4.28 -18.81 3.57
C GLN A 355 5.47 -19.56 4.18
N SER A 356 6.66 -18.99 4.12
CA SER A 356 7.88 -19.59 4.70
C SER A 356 7.76 -19.80 6.21
N PHE A 357 7.10 -18.91 6.92
CA PHE A 357 6.87 -19.05 8.36
C PHE A 357 5.96 -20.25 8.67
N ILE A 358 4.86 -20.39 7.94
CA ILE A 358 3.93 -21.53 8.08
C ILE A 358 4.62 -22.85 7.71
N GLU A 359 5.37 -22.88 6.61
CA GLU A 359 6.15 -24.08 6.21
C GLU A 359 7.17 -24.48 7.26
N LYS A 360 7.77 -23.53 7.98
CA LYS A 360 8.69 -23.82 9.10
C LYS A 360 7.97 -24.39 10.30
N ILE A 361 6.77 -23.91 10.62
CA ILE A 361 5.92 -24.53 11.65
C ILE A 361 5.64 -26.00 11.27
N GLN A 362 5.23 -26.24 10.04
CA GLN A 362 4.97 -27.60 9.54
C GLN A 362 6.21 -28.50 9.69
N MET A 363 7.38 -28.01 9.30
CA MET A 363 8.64 -28.79 9.44
C MET A 363 9.05 -29.04 10.90
N ALA A 364 8.72 -28.13 11.80
CA ALA A 364 9.19 -28.19 13.20
C ALA A 364 8.17 -28.88 14.10
N SER A 365 6.92 -28.45 14.09
CA SER A 365 5.85 -28.94 14.97
C SER A 365 4.82 -29.83 14.28
N GLY A 366 4.69 -29.72 12.97
CA GLY A 366 3.67 -30.42 12.18
C GLY A 366 2.29 -29.73 12.17
N THR A 367 2.03 -28.84 13.12
CA THR A 367 0.74 -28.17 13.29
C THR A 367 0.91 -26.72 13.67
N ILE A 368 -0.01 -25.87 13.17
CA ILE A 368 -0.17 -24.50 13.65
C ILE A 368 -0.96 -24.55 14.96
N LYS A 369 -0.39 -23.98 16.00
CA LYS A 369 -1.02 -23.78 17.30
C LYS A 369 -0.56 -22.44 17.87
N PRO A 370 -1.15 -21.30 17.46
CA PRO A 370 -0.91 -20.03 18.12
C PRO A 370 -1.44 -20.13 19.55
N MET A 371 -0.75 -19.51 20.48
CA MET A 371 -1.21 -19.45 21.86
C MET A 371 -1.63 -18.03 22.14
N GLN A 372 -2.92 -17.83 22.39
CA GLN A 372 -3.46 -16.53 22.83
C GLN A 372 -2.83 -16.18 24.15
N ASP A 373 -2.46 -14.92 24.34
CA ASP A 373 -1.86 -14.42 25.56
C ASP A 373 -2.78 -13.50 26.37
N ASN A 374 -3.99 -13.21 25.84
CA ASN A 374 -4.98 -12.32 26.44
C ASN A 374 -4.38 -10.99 26.90
N ASN A 375 -3.44 -10.47 26.16
CA ASN A 375 -2.69 -9.26 26.48
C ASN A 375 -3.53 -7.98 26.50
N TRP A 376 -4.77 -8.06 26.04
CA TRP A 376 -5.69 -6.93 26.06
C TRP A 376 -7.08 -7.32 26.55
N SER A 377 -7.78 -6.34 27.10
CA SER A 377 -9.16 -6.50 27.51
C SER A 377 -9.93 -5.18 27.40
N VAL A 378 -11.26 -5.31 27.29
CA VAL A 378 -12.17 -4.17 27.32
C VAL A 378 -12.95 -4.21 28.62
N LYS A 379 -13.00 -3.10 29.34
CA LYS A 379 -13.84 -2.89 30.49
C LYS A 379 -15.20 -2.43 29.99
N TYR A 380 -16.20 -3.23 30.20
CA TYR A 380 -17.59 -2.94 29.93
C TYR A 380 -18.31 -2.58 31.24
N SER A 381 -19.45 -1.89 31.13
CA SER A 381 -20.35 -1.67 32.28
C SER A 381 -21.21 -2.90 32.54
N ASP A 382 -21.41 -3.24 33.81
CA ASP A 382 -22.32 -4.33 34.20
C ASP A 382 -23.81 -3.97 34.09
N ASN A 383 -24.14 -2.73 33.78
CA ASN A 383 -25.50 -2.21 33.70
C ASN A 383 -26.19 -2.53 32.36
N TYR A 384 -25.53 -3.18 31.43
CA TYR A 384 -26.05 -3.39 30.07
C TYR A 384 -25.88 -4.82 29.59
N ASN A 385 -26.82 -5.26 28.73
CA ASN A 385 -26.63 -6.40 27.87
C ASN A 385 -25.98 -5.91 26.57
N TYR A 386 -24.95 -6.56 26.12
CA TYR A 386 -24.22 -6.12 24.93
C TYR A 386 -24.67 -6.88 23.68
N ILE A 387 -24.83 -6.16 22.58
CA ILE A 387 -25.10 -6.73 21.25
C ILE A 387 -23.84 -6.62 20.41
N VAL A 388 -23.40 -7.76 19.90
CA VAL A 388 -22.27 -7.82 18.95
C VAL A 388 -22.74 -8.42 17.64
N GLN A 389 -22.37 -7.78 16.53
CA GLN A 389 -22.58 -8.30 15.20
C GLN A 389 -21.46 -9.28 14.83
N SER A 390 -21.82 -10.42 14.23
CA SER A 390 -20.86 -11.39 13.70
C SER A 390 -21.46 -12.20 12.56
N GLY A 391 -20.68 -13.13 11.98
CA GLY A 391 -21.15 -14.04 10.94
C GLY A 391 -22.10 -15.10 11.48
N ALA A 392 -22.97 -15.66 10.63
CA ALA A 392 -23.92 -16.69 11.02
C ALA A 392 -23.24 -17.94 11.62
N LYS A 393 -22.07 -18.30 11.13
CA LYS A 393 -21.26 -19.44 11.61
C LYS A 393 -20.70 -19.25 13.02
N ALA A 394 -20.70 -18.04 13.56
CA ALA A 394 -20.28 -17.77 14.93
C ALA A 394 -21.20 -18.43 15.98
N SER A 395 -22.45 -18.79 15.60
CA SER A 395 -23.40 -19.47 16.49
C SER A 395 -22.85 -20.78 17.07
N ARG A 396 -21.94 -21.46 16.41
CA ARG A 396 -21.26 -22.66 16.89
C ARG A 396 -20.40 -22.45 18.15
N TYR A 397 -20.07 -21.20 18.47
CA TYR A 397 -19.29 -20.88 19.66
C TYR A 397 -20.12 -20.52 20.88
N LEU A 398 -21.45 -20.43 20.78
CA LEU A 398 -22.34 -20.09 21.88
C LEU A 398 -22.11 -20.98 23.12
N ASN A 399 -22.02 -22.28 22.93
CA ASN A 399 -21.87 -23.23 24.06
C ASN A 399 -20.44 -23.24 24.63
N SER A 400 -19.43 -22.81 23.88
CA SER A 400 -18.04 -22.84 24.35
C SER A 400 -17.61 -21.56 25.03
N LYS A 401 -18.39 -20.47 24.89
CA LYS A 401 -18.09 -19.15 25.44
C LYS A 401 -19.17 -18.75 26.44
N GLY A 402 -18.90 -18.94 27.74
CA GLY A 402 -19.89 -18.69 28.79
C GLY A 402 -20.44 -17.26 28.84
N TRP A 403 -19.67 -16.29 28.30
CA TRP A 403 -20.09 -14.90 28.21
C TRP A 403 -20.99 -14.59 27.01
N LEU A 404 -21.12 -15.48 26.03
CA LEU A 404 -22.12 -15.40 24.95
C LEU A 404 -23.42 -16.04 25.43
N LYS A 405 -24.51 -15.27 25.40
CA LYS A 405 -25.79 -15.73 25.97
C LYS A 405 -26.76 -16.24 24.93
N ALA A 406 -26.90 -15.57 23.80
CA ALA A 406 -27.86 -15.91 22.79
C ALA A 406 -27.48 -15.43 21.39
N SER A 407 -28.03 -16.07 20.36
CA SER A 407 -28.06 -15.52 18.99
C SER A 407 -29.45 -14.93 18.78
N ILE A 408 -29.54 -13.65 18.46
CA ILE A 408 -30.80 -12.90 18.39
C ILE A 408 -31.32 -12.66 16.98
N GLY A 409 -30.82 -13.36 16.00
CA GLY A 409 -31.32 -13.27 14.62
C GLY A 409 -30.36 -12.62 13.65
N GLY A 410 -30.88 -12.28 12.48
CA GLY A 410 -30.14 -11.86 11.30
C GLY A 410 -30.46 -12.77 10.13
N ASP A 411 -29.86 -12.50 8.98
CA ASP A 411 -30.01 -13.35 7.80
C ASP A 411 -29.04 -14.55 7.83
N SER A 412 -28.88 -15.22 6.70
CA SER A 412 -27.97 -16.36 6.57
C SER A 412 -26.49 -15.96 6.67
N THR A 413 -26.18 -14.68 6.59
CA THR A 413 -24.80 -14.16 6.50
C THR A 413 -24.39 -13.37 7.73
N VAL A 414 -25.27 -12.55 8.27
CA VAL A 414 -25.03 -11.69 9.44
C VAL A 414 -25.98 -12.11 10.57
N ARG A 415 -25.42 -12.25 11.76
CA ARG A 415 -26.18 -12.48 12.99
C ARG A 415 -25.76 -11.54 14.10
N TYR A 416 -26.69 -11.32 15.01
CA TYR A 416 -26.45 -10.58 16.23
C TYR A 416 -26.43 -11.53 17.41
N TYR A 417 -25.59 -11.25 18.37
CA TYR A 417 -25.39 -12.07 19.55
C TYR A 417 -25.50 -11.20 20.78
N VAL A 418 -26.18 -11.71 21.81
CA VAL A 418 -26.17 -11.10 23.14
C VAL A 418 -24.97 -11.61 23.90
N ALA A 419 -24.24 -10.72 24.50
CA ALA A 419 -23.02 -11.00 25.22
C ALA A 419 -23.00 -10.30 26.58
N ASN A 420 -22.43 -10.97 27.59
CA ASN A 420 -22.05 -10.37 28.85
C ASN A 420 -20.51 -10.45 29.02
N PRO A 421 -19.77 -9.47 28.48
CA PRO A 421 -18.31 -9.57 28.38
C PRO A 421 -17.61 -9.62 29.75
N ASN A 422 -18.24 -9.09 30.82
CA ASN A 422 -17.64 -9.08 32.16
C ASN A 422 -17.70 -10.43 32.85
N GLU A 423 -18.47 -11.40 32.32
CA GLU A 423 -18.45 -12.78 32.80
C GLU A 423 -17.23 -13.58 32.29
N LYS A 424 -16.36 -13.00 31.49
CA LYS A 424 -15.07 -13.62 31.18
C LYS A 424 -14.24 -13.80 32.43
N SER A 425 -13.65 -14.98 32.56
CA SER A 425 -12.70 -15.24 33.65
C SER A 425 -11.58 -14.18 33.63
N THR A 426 -11.33 -13.61 34.80
CA THR A 426 -10.21 -12.69 35.02
C THR A 426 -8.93 -13.41 35.48
N THR A 427 -9.02 -14.73 35.73
CA THR A 427 -7.87 -15.55 36.11
C THR A 427 -6.99 -15.76 34.91
N ASP A 428 -5.73 -15.38 35.03
CA ASP A 428 -4.74 -15.63 33.99
C ASP A 428 -4.40 -17.11 33.94
N THR A 429 -4.85 -17.75 32.87
CA THR A 429 -4.61 -19.18 32.58
C THR A 429 -3.86 -19.35 31.26
N THR A 430 -3.45 -18.25 30.63
CA THR A 430 -2.76 -18.24 29.36
C THR A 430 -1.25 -18.06 29.54
N GLY A 431 -0.46 -18.69 28.68
CA GLY A 431 0.98 -18.49 28.69
C GLY A 431 1.41 -17.30 27.85
N PRO A 432 2.69 -16.88 28.01
CA PRO A 432 3.22 -15.70 27.35
C PRO A 432 3.08 -15.68 25.82
N CYS A 433 2.89 -14.49 25.23
CA CYS A 433 3.18 -14.27 23.82
C CYS A 433 4.66 -14.56 23.59
N LEU A 434 4.95 -15.62 22.86
CA LEU A 434 6.31 -16.08 22.62
C LEU A 434 6.63 -16.08 21.14
N ALA A 435 7.61 -15.29 20.74
CA ALA A 435 8.23 -15.35 19.43
C ALA A 435 9.67 -15.86 19.55
N ALA A 436 10.01 -16.89 18.79
CA ALA A 436 11.37 -17.40 18.67
C ALA A 436 11.69 -17.65 17.20
N VAL A 437 12.80 -17.09 16.70
CA VAL A 437 13.14 -17.15 15.28
C VAL A 437 14.65 -17.23 15.08
N VAL A 438 15.09 -18.09 14.14
CA VAL A 438 16.49 -18.15 13.71
C VAL A 438 16.89 -16.81 13.08
N LYS A 439 17.94 -16.17 13.60
CA LYS A 439 18.41 -14.86 13.16
C LYS A 439 18.84 -14.86 11.69
N ASP A 440 19.62 -15.83 11.29
CA ASP A 440 20.16 -16.00 9.94
C ASP A 440 20.11 -17.49 9.56
N GLU A 441 19.39 -17.77 8.49
CA GLU A 441 19.15 -19.14 8.00
C GLU A 441 20.21 -19.61 7.00
N SER A 442 21.20 -18.77 6.70
CA SER A 442 22.32 -19.15 5.85
C SER A 442 23.11 -20.28 6.49
N VAL A 443 23.54 -21.25 5.67
CA VAL A 443 24.40 -22.34 6.16
C VAL A 443 25.68 -21.78 6.79
N THR A 444 26.03 -22.28 7.97
CA THR A 444 27.18 -21.78 8.75
C THR A 444 27.89 -22.91 9.48
N ASN A 445 29.19 -22.75 9.71
CA ASN A 445 29.95 -23.63 10.61
C ASN A 445 29.99 -23.14 12.07
N LYS A 446 29.36 -22.02 12.35
CA LYS A 446 29.28 -21.38 13.68
C LYS A 446 27.97 -21.75 14.38
N LYS A 447 27.90 -21.37 15.68
CA LYS A 447 26.63 -21.41 16.42
C LYS A 447 25.57 -20.53 15.74
N VAL A 448 24.35 -21.02 15.65
CA VAL A 448 23.19 -20.29 15.14
C VAL A 448 22.54 -19.54 16.28
N GLN A 449 22.24 -18.27 16.08
CA GLN A 449 21.52 -17.44 17.04
C GLN A 449 20.03 -17.54 16.80
N VAL A 450 19.28 -17.81 17.86
CA VAL A 450 17.81 -17.73 17.90
C VAL A 450 17.45 -16.46 18.67
N LEU A 451 16.67 -15.59 18.05
CA LEU A 451 16.14 -14.38 18.65
C LEU A 451 14.84 -14.71 19.34
N ILE A 452 14.64 -14.22 20.55
CA ILE A 452 13.49 -14.56 21.38
C ILE A 452 12.87 -13.25 21.91
N GLN A 453 11.55 -13.18 21.91
CA GLN A 453 10.80 -12.19 22.64
C GLN A 453 9.63 -12.89 23.33
N ALA A 454 9.50 -12.65 24.62
CA ALA A 454 8.35 -13.10 25.39
C ALA A 454 7.75 -11.89 26.12
N THR A 455 6.43 -11.81 26.17
CA THR A 455 5.67 -10.79 26.91
C THR A 455 4.43 -11.41 27.53
N ASP A 456 4.07 -10.93 28.73
CA ASP A 456 2.93 -11.45 29.47
C ASP A 456 2.44 -10.45 30.52
N PRO A 457 1.12 -10.27 30.71
CA PRO A 457 0.57 -9.44 31.79
C PRO A 457 1.04 -9.84 33.19
N SER A 458 1.23 -11.13 33.42
CA SER A 458 1.69 -11.70 34.71
C SER A 458 3.22 -11.75 34.82
N GLU A 459 3.96 -11.08 33.95
CA GLU A 459 5.42 -11.03 33.85
C GLU A 459 6.07 -12.39 33.52
N ILE A 460 7.24 -12.34 32.91
CA ILE A 460 8.00 -13.55 32.54
C ILE A 460 8.83 -14.07 33.74
N ALA A 461 8.58 -15.29 34.18
CA ALA A 461 9.35 -15.97 35.20
C ALA A 461 10.59 -16.63 34.61
N SER A 462 10.50 -17.25 33.46
CA SER A 462 11.66 -17.88 32.83
C SER A 462 11.45 -18.10 31.31
N VAL A 463 12.59 -18.14 30.60
CA VAL A 463 12.65 -18.71 29.25
C VAL A 463 13.62 -19.87 29.27
N ARG A 464 13.20 -21.01 28.73
CA ARG A 464 13.96 -22.26 28.71
C ARG A 464 13.99 -22.89 27.32
N TYR A 465 14.91 -23.82 27.10
CA TYR A 465 14.93 -24.65 25.92
C TYR A 465 15.21 -26.11 26.23
N ALA A 466 14.69 -26.97 25.38
CA ALA A 466 14.98 -28.39 25.38
C ALA A 466 15.17 -28.91 23.96
N ALA A 467 16.03 -29.91 23.77
CA ALA A 467 16.16 -30.61 22.51
C ALA A 467 14.99 -31.60 22.35
N GLY A 468 14.29 -31.55 21.26
CA GLY A 468 13.07 -32.31 20.98
C GLY A 468 11.86 -31.45 20.78
N LYS A 469 10.70 -32.09 20.53
CA LYS A 469 9.37 -31.47 20.44
C LYS A 469 8.61 -31.74 21.73
N TYR A 470 8.22 -30.68 22.42
CA TYR A 470 7.51 -30.76 23.72
C TYR A 470 6.30 -29.82 23.71
N THR A 471 5.25 -30.22 24.41
CA THR A 471 4.06 -29.42 24.67
C THR A 471 4.28 -28.46 25.83
N ALA A 472 3.39 -27.50 26.03
CA ALA A 472 3.49 -26.49 27.08
C ALA A 472 3.37 -27.08 28.49
N ASP A 473 2.61 -28.13 28.66
CA ASP A 473 2.35 -28.84 29.91
C ASP A 473 3.42 -29.87 30.27
N ASN A 474 4.44 -30.10 29.44
CA ASN A 474 5.44 -31.12 29.63
C ASN A 474 6.32 -30.84 30.87
N ALA A 475 6.51 -31.86 31.70
CA ALA A 475 7.30 -31.78 32.95
C ALA A 475 8.77 -31.37 32.75
N ILE A 476 9.32 -31.49 31.55
CA ILE A 476 10.69 -31.09 31.20
C ILE A 476 10.95 -29.62 31.51
N TRP A 477 9.94 -28.78 31.49
CA TRP A 477 10.10 -27.34 31.73
C TRP A 477 10.55 -27.01 33.16
N LYS A 478 10.40 -27.92 34.09
CA LYS A 478 10.93 -27.79 35.47
C LYS A 478 12.47 -27.83 35.50
N THR A 479 13.08 -28.61 34.60
CA THR A 479 14.53 -28.88 34.61
C THR A 479 15.30 -28.41 33.40
N ALA A 480 14.60 -28.07 32.30
CA ALA A 480 15.19 -27.63 31.04
C ALA A 480 16.13 -26.42 31.21
N SER A 481 17.12 -26.31 30.35
CA SER A 481 18.13 -25.26 30.38
C SER A 481 17.55 -23.86 30.25
N LYS A 482 17.91 -22.95 31.14
CA LYS A 482 17.48 -21.55 31.08
C LYS A 482 18.18 -20.79 29.95
N ILE A 483 17.48 -19.85 29.37
CA ILE A 483 18.01 -18.87 28.42
C ILE A 483 18.05 -17.53 29.14
N ASN A 484 19.26 -16.95 29.24
CA ASN A 484 19.45 -15.63 29.82
C ASN A 484 19.42 -14.57 28.68
N GLY A 485 18.48 -13.63 28.81
CA GLY A 485 18.27 -12.60 27.79
C GLY A 485 17.44 -13.10 26.59
N ASN A 486 17.49 -12.37 25.48
CA ASN A 486 16.64 -12.54 24.32
C ASN A 486 17.33 -13.22 23.12
N VAL A 487 18.46 -13.87 23.33
CA VAL A 487 19.21 -14.59 22.29
C VAL A 487 19.73 -15.93 22.83
N TRP A 488 19.35 -17.01 22.18
CA TRP A 488 19.91 -18.33 22.43
C TRP A 488 20.89 -18.72 21.31
N SER A 489 22.03 -19.33 21.66
CA SER A 489 23.05 -19.78 20.69
C SER A 489 23.08 -21.30 20.60
N CYS A 490 22.55 -21.86 19.52
CA CYS A 490 22.55 -23.30 19.24
C CYS A 490 23.81 -23.72 18.48
N ASP A 491 24.43 -24.85 18.83
CA ASP A 491 25.67 -25.34 18.23
C ASP A 491 25.52 -26.61 17.41
N ARG A 492 24.31 -27.17 17.28
CA ARG A 492 24.01 -28.38 16.50
C ARG A 492 22.66 -28.28 15.81
N ASN A 493 22.53 -29.02 14.73
CA ASN A 493 21.24 -29.21 14.06
C ASN A 493 20.32 -30.07 14.92
N GLY A 494 19.03 -29.89 14.77
CA GLY A 494 18.00 -30.65 15.48
C GLY A 494 16.69 -29.88 15.61
N THR A 495 15.74 -30.53 16.22
CA THR A 495 14.49 -29.90 16.66
C THR A 495 14.67 -29.45 18.10
N PHE A 496 14.22 -28.26 18.41
CA PHE A 496 14.32 -27.66 19.76
C PHE A 496 12.99 -26.97 20.06
N THR A 497 12.59 -27.06 21.32
CA THR A 497 11.46 -26.31 21.84
C THR A 497 11.95 -25.22 22.76
N ILE A 498 11.51 -23.99 22.53
CA ILE A 498 11.68 -22.85 23.45
C ILE A 498 10.38 -22.73 24.23
N CYS A 499 10.47 -22.61 25.55
CA CYS A 499 9.34 -22.39 26.45
C CYS A 499 9.53 -21.07 27.19
N ALA A 500 8.50 -20.24 27.22
CA ALA A 500 8.39 -19.13 28.15
C ALA A 500 7.35 -19.47 29.23
N THR A 501 7.67 -19.17 30.48
CA THR A 501 6.79 -19.36 31.64
C THR A 501 6.54 -18.01 32.29
N ASP A 502 5.29 -17.66 32.57
CA ASP A 502 4.92 -16.49 33.36
C ASP A 502 5.08 -16.70 34.87
N LYS A 503 4.81 -15.68 35.67
CA LYS A 503 4.85 -15.81 37.15
C LYS A 503 3.66 -16.56 37.75
N LYS A 504 2.62 -16.85 36.97
CA LYS A 504 1.47 -17.69 37.34
C LYS A 504 1.72 -19.18 37.06
N GLY A 505 2.79 -19.48 36.30
CA GLY A 505 3.17 -20.85 35.96
C GLY A 505 2.63 -21.32 34.59
N ASN A 506 1.95 -20.47 33.85
CA ASN A 506 1.45 -20.82 32.52
C ASN A 506 2.63 -20.81 31.52
N ASN A 507 2.62 -21.76 30.61
CA ASN A 507 3.68 -21.96 29.63
C ASN A 507 3.20 -21.71 28.21
N SER A 508 4.04 -21.10 27.40
CA SER A 508 3.94 -21.08 25.94
C SER A 508 5.18 -21.66 25.31
N VAL A 509 5.01 -22.36 24.19
CA VAL A 509 6.11 -23.03 23.50
C VAL A 509 6.17 -22.67 22.02
N VAL A 510 7.40 -22.58 21.51
CA VAL A 510 7.69 -22.49 20.07
C VAL A 510 8.67 -23.57 19.70
N VAL A 511 8.31 -24.43 18.76
CA VAL A 511 9.17 -25.50 18.24
C VAL A 511 9.94 -24.97 17.03
N LEU A 512 11.25 -25.14 17.04
CA LEU A 512 12.15 -24.72 15.96
C LEU A 512 12.92 -25.91 15.40
N LYS A 513 13.11 -25.95 14.09
CA LYS A 513 14.01 -26.91 13.44
C LYS A 513 15.24 -26.17 12.90
N ILE A 514 16.41 -26.46 13.46
CA ILE A 514 17.68 -25.86 13.05
C ILE A 514 18.37 -26.88 12.12
N LEU A 515 18.66 -26.47 10.88
CA LEU A 515 19.24 -27.34 9.84
C LEU A 515 20.44 -26.71 9.14
N ASN A 516 20.80 -25.49 9.51
CA ASN A 516 21.76 -24.68 8.79
C ASN A 516 23.17 -24.68 9.41
N ILE A 517 23.46 -25.59 10.35
CA ILE A 517 24.81 -25.78 10.90
C ILE A 517 25.53 -26.89 10.12
N ASN A 518 26.61 -26.53 9.43
CA ASN A 518 27.49 -27.48 8.75
C ASN A 518 28.92 -27.32 9.26
N LYS A 519 29.31 -28.20 10.17
CA LYS A 519 30.64 -28.16 10.80
C LYS A 519 31.79 -28.44 9.82
N SER A 520 31.51 -29.12 8.72
CA SER A 520 32.49 -29.38 7.64
C SER A 520 32.63 -28.22 6.69
N MET A 521 31.84 -27.14 6.86
CA MET A 521 31.87 -26.01 5.95
C MET A 521 33.10 -25.14 6.19
N LEU A 522 33.73 -24.72 5.13
CA LEU A 522 34.86 -23.78 5.15
C LEU A 522 34.51 -22.49 5.88
N SER A 523 35.48 -21.87 6.53
CA SER A 523 35.31 -20.56 7.16
C SER A 523 34.98 -19.50 6.11
N ALA A 524 34.03 -18.62 6.42
CA ALA A 524 33.72 -17.50 5.57
C ALA A 524 34.94 -16.59 5.41
N PRO A 525 35.25 -16.09 4.19
CA PRO A 525 36.43 -15.23 3.98
C PRO A 525 36.23 -13.90 4.72
N VAL A 526 37.32 -13.36 5.25
CA VAL A 526 37.38 -12.00 5.80
C VAL A 526 37.75 -11.05 4.67
N VAL A 527 36.97 -10.03 4.42
CA VAL A 527 37.11 -9.12 3.29
C VAL A 527 37.38 -7.71 3.78
N ASP A 528 38.41 -7.07 3.22
CA ASP A 528 38.72 -5.69 3.52
C ASP A 528 37.63 -4.74 2.98
N GLY A 529 37.41 -3.64 3.67
CA GLY A 529 36.40 -2.67 3.24
C GLY A 529 36.54 -2.26 1.79
N TYR A 530 35.47 -2.44 0.99
CA TYR A 530 35.43 -2.12 -0.43
C TYR A 530 34.64 -0.83 -0.68
N THR A 531 35.14 -0.01 -1.62
CA THR A 531 34.53 1.28 -1.93
C THR A 531 34.19 1.37 -3.41
N ASN A 532 33.28 2.27 -3.76
CA ASN A 532 32.87 2.50 -5.15
C ASN A 532 33.98 2.99 -6.09
N ARG A 533 35.15 3.25 -5.55
CA ARG A 533 36.36 3.69 -6.33
C ARG A 533 37.50 2.68 -6.32
N LYS A 534 37.46 1.70 -5.42
CA LYS A 534 38.49 0.65 -5.39
C LYS A 534 38.39 -0.21 -6.66
N THR A 535 39.53 -0.57 -7.20
CA THR A 535 39.70 -1.47 -8.37
C THR A 535 40.24 -2.85 -7.98
N LYS A 536 40.50 -3.03 -6.68
CA LYS A 536 40.93 -4.32 -6.11
C LYS A 536 40.10 -4.63 -4.88
N ILE A 537 39.68 -5.88 -4.73
CA ILE A 537 39.11 -6.42 -3.51
C ILE A 537 40.16 -7.35 -2.89
N THR A 538 40.37 -7.20 -1.58
CA THR A 538 41.41 -7.91 -0.81
C THR A 538 40.81 -8.48 0.45
N GLY A 539 41.48 -9.45 1.05
CA GLY A 539 41.07 -10.07 2.29
C GLY A 539 41.85 -11.32 2.63
N LYS A 540 41.29 -12.09 3.56
CA LYS A 540 41.82 -13.38 4.01
C LYS A 540 40.79 -14.49 3.84
N ALA A 541 41.25 -15.65 3.45
CA ALA A 541 40.49 -16.89 3.32
C ALA A 541 41.38 -18.05 3.72
N GLU A 542 40.89 -19.27 3.64
CA GLU A 542 41.68 -20.46 3.85
C GLU A 542 42.79 -20.56 2.77
N ALA A 543 43.96 -21.04 3.17
CA ALA A 543 45.08 -21.13 2.26
C ALA A 543 44.71 -21.98 1.04
N TYR A 544 45.11 -21.53 -0.15
CA TYR A 544 44.87 -22.16 -1.45
C TYR A 544 43.38 -22.33 -1.85
N ALA A 545 42.41 -21.84 -1.02
CA ALA A 545 41.00 -21.89 -1.38
C ALA A 545 40.68 -20.94 -2.53
N ARG A 546 39.78 -21.36 -3.42
CA ARG A 546 39.29 -20.50 -4.50
C ARG A 546 38.22 -19.56 -3.94
N VAL A 547 38.48 -18.24 -3.99
CA VAL A 547 37.62 -17.18 -3.50
C VAL A 547 36.75 -16.65 -4.63
N TYR A 548 35.45 -16.63 -4.45
CA TYR A 548 34.48 -16.12 -5.42
C TYR A 548 33.88 -14.79 -4.95
N PHE A 549 33.60 -13.88 -5.90
CA PHE A 549 33.01 -12.58 -5.70
C PHE A 549 31.76 -12.42 -6.56
N LYS A 550 30.59 -12.70 -6.04
CA LYS A 550 29.31 -12.53 -6.74
C LYS A 550 28.78 -11.13 -6.51
N VAL A 551 28.80 -10.28 -7.54
CA VAL A 551 28.20 -8.95 -7.46
C VAL A 551 26.68 -9.04 -7.56
N GLU A 552 25.96 -8.38 -6.66
CA GLU A 552 24.50 -8.35 -6.68
C GLU A 552 23.94 -7.90 -8.04
N GLY A 553 23.18 -8.76 -8.72
CA GLY A 553 22.66 -8.50 -10.07
C GLY A 553 23.74 -8.30 -11.14
N GLY A 554 24.95 -8.87 -10.95
CA GLY A 554 26.09 -8.73 -11.86
C GLY A 554 26.92 -10.00 -11.98
N ALA A 555 28.15 -9.84 -12.51
CA ALA A 555 29.08 -10.93 -12.77
C ALA A 555 29.63 -11.59 -11.49
N THR A 556 30.10 -12.81 -11.64
CA THR A 556 30.89 -13.55 -10.65
C THR A 556 32.34 -13.54 -11.08
N TYR A 557 33.24 -13.24 -10.16
CA TYR A 557 34.69 -13.27 -10.35
C TYR A 557 35.31 -14.26 -9.38
N SER A 558 36.54 -14.71 -9.63
CA SER A 558 37.27 -15.58 -8.69
C SER A 558 38.77 -15.33 -8.69
N THR A 559 39.41 -15.71 -7.59
CA THR A 559 40.87 -15.79 -7.44
C THR A 559 41.21 -16.93 -6.47
N VAL A 560 42.45 -17.29 -6.35
CA VAL A 560 42.94 -18.28 -5.38
C VAL A 560 43.67 -17.54 -4.25
N ALA A 561 43.43 -17.94 -3.00
CA ALA A 561 44.17 -17.44 -1.85
C ALA A 561 45.61 -17.98 -1.83
N THR A 562 46.52 -17.16 -1.37
CA THR A 562 47.95 -17.54 -1.24
C THR A 562 48.15 -18.55 -0.11
N LYS A 563 49.40 -19.07 0.04
CA LYS A 563 49.81 -19.93 1.17
C LYS A 563 49.54 -19.27 2.54
N SER A 564 49.62 -17.92 2.62
CA SER A 564 49.32 -17.18 3.83
C SER A 564 47.81 -16.87 4.03
N GLY A 565 46.98 -17.44 3.16
CA GLY A 565 45.52 -17.20 3.17
C GLY A 565 45.09 -15.82 2.67
N THR A 566 45.99 -15.00 2.13
CA THR A 566 45.62 -13.69 1.60
C THR A 566 45.13 -13.79 0.18
N PHE A 567 44.15 -12.98 -0.19
CA PHE A 567 43.69 -12.88 -1.57
C PHE A 567 43.60 -11.43 -2.06
N SER A 568 43.80 -11.25 -3.35
CA SER A 568 43.62 -9.98 -4.04
C SER A 568 43.09 -10.25 -5.45
N TYR A 569 42.02 -9.54 -5.83
CA TYR A 569 41.45 -9.62 -7.15
C TYR A 569 41.18 -8.22 -7.74
N LYS A 570 41.61 -7.98 -8.99
CA LYS A 570 41.34 -6.75 -9.74
C LYS A 570 39.90 -6.79 -10.28
N MET A 571 39.00 -6.10 -9.62
CA MET A 571 37.57 -6.08 -9.95
C MET A 571 37.17 -4.70 -10.46
N PRO A 572 36.32 -4.60 -11.50
CA PRO A 572 35.80 -3.31 -11.95
C PRO A 572 35.10 -2.59 -10.78
N PRO A 573 35.24 -1.25 -10.66
CA PRO A 573 34.60 -0.51 -9.60
C PRO A 573 33.10 -0.70 -9.56
N GLN A 574 32.55 -0.99 -8.39
CA GLN A 574 31.15 -1.25 -8.18
C GLN A 574 30.41 0.00 -7.68
N ARG A 575 29.12 0.07 -7.93
CA ARG A 575 28.26 1.17 -7.48
C ARG A 575 28.14 1.15 -5.94
N ALA A 576 28.26 2.32 -5.27
CA ALA A 576 28.03 2.44 -3.84
C ALA A 576 26.63 1.92 -3.46
N GLY A 577 26.55 1.18 -2.35
CA GLY A 577 25.34 0.50 -1.90
C GLY A 577 25.12 -0.89 -2.50
N LYS A 578 25.83 -1.29 -3.57
CA LYS A 578 25.76 -2.67 -4.05
C LYS A 578 26.40 -3.64 -3.05
N ARG A 579 25.87 -4.84 -2.97
CA ARG A 579 26.43 -5.94 -2.18
C ARG A 579 27.30 -6.84 -3.05
N ILE A 580 28.38 -7.31 -2.48
CA ILE A 580 29.27 -8.31 -3.06
C ILE A 580 29.26 -9.49 -2.09
N PHE A 581 28.82 -10.64 -2.57
CA PHE A 581 28.80 -11.89 -1.81
C PHE A 581 30.12 -12.59 -2.05
N VAL A 582 30.92 -12.72 -1.01
CA VAL A 582 32.25 -13.37 -1.10
C VAL A 582 32.19 -14.70 -0.35
N TYR A 583 32.61 -15.76 -1.00
CA TYR A 583 32.67 -17.10 -0.43
C TYR A 583 33.86 -17.87 -1.02
N VAL A 584 34.27 -18.91 -0.33
CA VAL A 584 35.32 -19.81 -0.80
C VAL A 584 34.75 -21.17 -1.17
N VAL A 585 35.44 -21.84 -2.11
CA VAL A 585 35.20 -23.23 -2.49
C VAL A 585 36.55 -23.96 -2.44
N ASP A 586 36.59 -25.11 -1.77
CA ASP A 586 37.80 -25.92 -1.69
C ASP A 586 37.95 -26.87 -2.91
N SER A 587 39.00 -27.68 -2.90
CA SER A 587 39.29 -28.67 -3.97
C SER A 587 38.24 -29.79 -4.07
N LYS A 588 37.46 -30.01 -2.99
CA LYS A 588 36.36 -30.99 -2.91
C LYS A 588 35.00 -30.42 -3.29
N GLY A 589 34.93 -29.13 -3.69
CA GLY A 589 33.70 -28.44 -4.05
C GLY A 589 32.86 -27.94 -2.85
N MET A 590 33.36 -28.04 -1.60
CA MET A 590 32.67 -27.55 -0.43
C MET A 590 32.70 -26.01 -0.41
N THR A 591 31.59 -25.41 -0.08
CA THR A 591 31.41 -23.95 -0.12
C THR A 591 31.30 -23.36 1.29
N SER A 592 31.99 -22.24 1.52
CA SER A 592 31.89 -21.51 2.80
C SER A 592 30.56 -20.75 2.93
N ALA A 593 30.26 -20.30 4.15
CA ALA A 593 29.31 -19.21 4.34
C ALA A 593 29.76 -17.94 3.57
N ARG A 594 28.81 -17.12 3.19
CA ARG A 594 29.05 -15.89 2.40
C ARG A 594 29.36 -14.71 3.31
N THR A 595 30.46 -14.00 3.04
CA THR A 595 30.69 -12.68 3.60
C THR A 595 30.03 -11.64 2.69
N ILE A 596 29.19 -10.79 3.25
CA ILE A 596 28.52 -9.73 2.49
C ILE A 596 29.28 -8.41 2.67
N VAL A 597 29.82 -7.90 1.57
CA VAL A 597 30.53 -6.61 1.51
C VAL A 597 29.65 -5.59 0.85
N THR A 598 29.16 -4.61 1.61
CA THR A 598 28.46 -3.47 1.01
C THR A 598 29.48 -2.45 0.51
N VAL A 599 29.39 -2.08 -0.75
CA VAL A 599 30.27 -1.11 -1.38
C VAL A 599 30.11 0.27 -0.73
N LYS A 600 31.11 0.70 0.06
CA LYS A 600 31.07 2.00 0.74
C LYS A 600 31.27 3.16 -0.26
N ARG A 601 30.69 4.29 0.04
CA ARG A 601 30.79 5.49 -0.79
C ARG A 601 31.99 6.33 -0.40
N THR A 602 32.93 6.51 -1.34
CA THR A 602 34.06 7.45 -1.20
C THR A 602 34.05 8.56 -2.23
N GLY A 603 33.02 8.63 -3.07
CA GLY A 603 32.76 9.63 -4.10
C GLY A 603 31.47 9.31 -4.83
N PRO A 604 31.07 10.17 -5.83
CA PRO A 604 29.87 9.89 -6.60
C PRO A 604 29.93 8.58 -7.36
N ASN A 605 28.79 7.95 -7.51
CA ASN A 605 28.66 6.76 -8.34
C ASN A 605 28.99 7.09 -9.81
N LYS A 606 29.52 6.09 -10.54
CA LYS A 606 29.78 6.22 -11.97
C LYS A 606 28.46 6.53 -12.70
N PRO A 607 28.39 7.63 -13.48
CA PRO A 607 27.19 7.96 -14.24
C PRO A 607 27.01 7.07 -15.46
N THR A 608 25.82 7.09 -16.02
CA THR A 608 25.51 6.43 -17.29
C THR A 608 25.42 7.47 -18.40
N LEU A 609 26.18 7.28 -19.46
CA LEU A 609 26.14 8.09 -20.68
C LEU A 609 25.45 7.29 -21.78
N HIS A 610 24.41 7.85 -22.37
CA HIS A 610 23.72 7.21 -23.50
C HIS A 610 24.52 7.39 -24.79
N LYS A 611 24.30 6.50 -25.78
CA LYS A 611 24.91 6.61 -27.11
C LYS A 611 24.64 7.99 -27.71
N VAL A 612 25.69 8.70 -28.04
CA VAL A 612 25.62 10.05 -28.64
C VAL A 612 25.88 9.91 -30.13
N LYS A 613 25.09 10.56 -30.95
CA LYS A 613 25.15 10.37 -32.41
C LYS A 613 25.66 11.60 -33.12
N THR A 614 26.29 11.37 -34.26
CA THR A 614 26.74 12.41 -35.21
C THR A 614 25.59 13.37 -35.57
N ASN A 615 25.89 14.64 -35.74
CA ASN A 615 24.92 15.71 -35.98
C ASN A 615 23.92 15.98 -34.86
N SER A 616 24.03 15.32 -33.70
CA SER A 616 23.26 15.68 -32.53
C SER A 616 23.86 16.89 -31.81
N LYS A 617 22.99 17.73 -31.29
CA LYS A 617 23.34 18.75 -30.28
C LYS A 617 23.05 18.28 -28.87
N LEU A 618 22.58 17.06 -28.70
CA LEU A 618 22.15 16.54 -27.43
C LEU A 618 23.08 15.45 -26.92
N VAL A 619 23.45 15.58 -25.66
CA VAL A 619 24.10 14.55 -24.87
C VAL A 619 23.17 14.20 -23.72
N THR A 620 22.75 12.94 -23.64
CA THR A 620 21.85 12.45 -22.59
C THR A 620 22.52 11.37 -21.77
N GLY A 621 22.10 11.23 -20.53
CA GLY A 621 22.62 10.25 -19.62
C GLY A 621 21.89 10.27 -18.30
N LYS A 622 22.44 9.56 -17.31
CA LYS A 622 21.90 9.51 -15.97
C LYS A 622 23.02 9.68 -14.94
N VAL A 623 22.81 10.59 -14.02
CA VAL A 623 23.56 10.68 -12.77
C VAL A 623 23.03 9.60 -11.85
N ASN A 624 23.87 8.62 -11.50
CA ASN A 624 23.49 7.49 -10.66
C ASN A 624 23.68 7.80 -9.16
N ASP A 625 23.55 9.07 -8.80
CA ASP A 625 23.81 9.59 -7.46
C ASP A 625 23.01 10.87 -7.24
N SER A 626 22.12 10.87 -6.27
CA SER A 626 21.24 12.02 -5.97
C SER A 626 21.98 13.25 -5.43
N TYR A 627 23.22 13.08 -4.97
CA TYR A 627 24.04 14.13 -4.38
C TYR A 627 25.19 14.59 -5.28
N ALA A 628 25.13 14.29 -6.56
CA ALA A 628 26.18 14.61 -7.50
C ALA A 628 25.64 15.26 -8.77
N TYR A 629 26.46 16.12 -9.37
CA TYR A 629 26.12 16.88 -10.57
C TYR A 629 26.91 16.39 -11.79
N PRO A 630 26.32 16.35 -12.99
CA PRO A 630 27.00 15.91 -14.19
C PRO A 630 28.02 16.93 -14.67
N MET A 631 29.18 16.43 -15.15
CA MET A 631 30.21 17.15 -15.83
C MET A 631 30.51 16.45 -17.17
N ILE A 632 30.34 17.12 -18.27
CA ILE A 632 30.43 16.53 -19.61
C ILE A 632 31.62 17.15 -20.36
N LEU A 633 32.59 16.32 -20.66
CA LEU A 633 33.82 16.71 -21.38
C LEU A 633 33.70 16.29 -22.85
N VAL A 634 33.84 17.25 -23.74
CA VAL A 634 33.79 17.04 -25.19
C VAL A 634 35.17 17.21 -25.79
N ASN A 635 35.65 16.20 -26.50
CA ASN A 635 36.95 16.11 -27.14
C ASN A 635 38.14 16.46 -26.23
N ASN A 636 38.07 16.11 -24.96
CA ASN A 636 39.09 16.40 -23.93
C ASN A 636 39.45 17.90 -23.82
N LYS A 637 38.64 18.79 -24.39
CA LYS A 637 38.94 20.25 -24.44
C LYS A 637 37.94 21.10 -23.66
N THR A 638 36.62 20.83 -23.77
CA THR A 638 35.57 21.65 -23.17
C THR A 638 34.78 20.83 -22.18
N VAL A 639 34.67 21.32 -20.95
CA VAL A 639 33.85 20.74 -19.89
C VAL A 639 32.58 21.58 -19.72
N TYR A 640 31.41 20.92 -19.84
CA TYR A 640 30.13 21.55 -19.58
C TYR A 640 29.65 21.15 -18.19
N VAL A 641 29.21 22.13 -17.40
CA VAL A 641 28.67 21.97 -16.05
C VAL A 641 27.30 22.67 -15.91
N PRO A 642 26.41 22.27 -15.01
CA PRO A 642 25.04 22.81 -14.93
C PRO A 642 25.00 24.30 -14.56
N ASN A 643 25.82 24.73 -13.62
CA ASN A 643 25.82 26.09 -13.08
C ASN A 643 27.22 26.52 -12.55
N GLN A 644 27.30 27.72 -12.03
CA GLN A 644 28.59 28.29 -11.50
C GLN A 644 29.06 27.52 -10.24
N ASN A 645 28.14 27.09 -9.37
CA ASN A 645 28.52 26.34 -8.18
C ASN A 645 29.21 25.03 -8.55
N VAL A 646 28.65 24.27 -9.50
CA VAL A 646 29.27 23.04 -10.00
C VAL A 646 30.60 23.32 -10.71
N LYS A 647 30.77 24.49 -11.36
CA LYS A 647 32.04 24.91 -11.93
C LYS A 647 33.11 25.14 -10.84
N ALA A 648 32.71 25.71 -9.71
CA ALA A 648 33.58 25.85 -8.54
C ALA A 648 33.99 24.51 -7.95
N LEU A 649 33.03 23.60 -7.76
CA LEU A 649 33.26 22.22 -7.28
C LEU A 649 34.21 21.46 -8.21
N TYR A 650 34.01 21.56 -9.53
CA TYR A 650 34.91 20.92 -10.51
C TYR A 650 36.35 21.49 -10.41
N ARG A 651 36.50 22.80 -10.26
CA ARG A 651 37.82 23.43 -10.12
C ARG A 651 38.60 22.98 -8.88
N LYS A 652 37.89 22.66 -7.80
CA LYS A 652 38.47 22.11 -6.55
C LYS A 652 38.72 20.60 -6.61
N SER A 653 38.22 19.92 -7.63
CA SER A 653 38.34 18.46 -7.73
C SER A 653 39.73 18.03 -8.24
N SER A 654 40.18 16.84 -7.87
CA SER A 654 41.41 16.21 -8.36
C SER A 654 41.46 15.97 -9.87
N PHE A 655 40.30 16.07 -10.55
CA PHE A 655 40.19 15.90 -12.01
C PHE A 655 40.23 17.20 -12.79
N TYR A 656 40.34 18.34 -12.11
CA TYR A 656 40.49 19.63 -12.78
C TYR A 656 41.79 19.67 -13.57
N LYS A 657 41.71 20.06 -14.85
CA LYS A 657 42.85 20.29 -15.71
C LYS A 657 42.82 21.75 -16.18
N LYS A 658 43.84 22.53 -15.83
CA LYS A 658 43.94 23.94 -16.17
C LYS A 658 43.76 24.24 -17.68
N LYS A 659 44.16 23.29 -18.56
CA LYS A 659 43.97 23.37 -20.01
C LYS A 659 42.52 23.20 -20.49
N ASN A 660 41.62 22.75 -19.65
CA ASN A 660 40.23 22.54 -20.06
C ASN A 660 39.43 23.83 -20.00
N LYS A 661 38.75 24.14 -21.09
CA LYS A 661 37.81 25.26 -21.17
C LYS A 661 36.50 24.87 -20.46
N VAL A 662 36.24 25.44 -19.29
CA VAL A 662 35.05 25.14 -18.51
C VAL A 662 33.93 26.13 -18.85
N LYS A 663 32.80 25.62 -19.31
CA LYS A 663 31.60 26.39 -19.67
C LYS A 663 30.41 25.95 -18.87
N VAL A 664 29.58 26.89 -18.41
CA VAL A 664 28.24 26.57 -17.92
C VAL A 664 27.38 26.23 -19.11
N GLY A 665 26.85 25.02 -19.14
CA GLY A 665 26.01 24.50 -20.20
C GLY A 665 24.52 24.47 -19.83
N ARG A 666 23.64 24.33 -20.83
CA ARG A 666 22.21 24.10 -20.61
C ARG A 666 22.00 22.63 -20.34
N ILE A 667 22.26 22.22 -19.10
CA ILE A 667 21.99 20.85 -18.64
C ILE A 667 20.65 20.84 -17.90
N ALA A 668 19.64 20.18 -18.50
CA ALA A 668 18.40 19.91 -17.82
C ALA A 668 18.57 18.60 -17.04
N LEU A 669 18.57 18.67 -15.71
CA LEU A 669 18.69 17.54 -14.80
C LEU A 669 17.33 17.31 -14.14
N ASN A 670 16.78 16.10 -14.27
CA ASN A 670 15.50 15.69 -13.69
C ASN A 670 15.72 15.08 -12.28
N LYS A 671 14.69 15.07 -11.46
CA LYS A 671 14.71 14.48 -10.11
C LYS A 671 15.16 13.00 -10.09
N ASN A 672 14.87 12.24 -11.15
CA ASN A 672 15.31 10.84 -11.29
C ASN A 672 16.79 10.68 -11.72
N GLY A 673 17.54 11.77 -11.78
CA GLY A 673 18.94 11.82 -12.18
C GLY A 673 19.18 11.80 -13.71
N SER A 674 18.14 11.67 -14.53
CA SER A 674 18.33 11.77 -15.99
C SER A 674 18.64 13.20 -16.39
N PHE A 675 19.57 13.40 -17.34
CA PHE A 675 19.92 14.74 -17.79
C PHE A 675 19.97 14.83 -19.32
N THR A 676 19.83 16.06 -19.80
CA THR A 676 20.03 16.44 -21.20
C THR A 676 20.88 17.70 -21.28
N LEU A 677 22.06 17.58 -21.89
CA LEU A 677 22.90 18.72 -22.26
C LEU A 677 22.61 19.13 -23.70
N THR A 678 22.28 20.40 -23.91
CA THR A 678 22.19 21.00 -25.24
C THR A 678 23.50 21.73 -25.59
N LEU A 679 24.24 21.19 -26.56
CA LEU A 679 25.46 21.74 -27.04
C LEU A 679 25.22 22.94 -28.00
N PRO A 680 26.14 23.94 -28.06
CA PRO A 680 26.02 25.09 -28.98
C PRO A 680 26.12 24.68 -30.47
N SER A 681 26.84 23.60 -30.77
CA SER A 681 27.01 23.06 -32.13
C SER A 681 26.76 21.55 -32.17
N THR A 682 26.49 21.04 -33.37
CA THR A 682 26.38 19.60 -33.61
C THR A 682 27.72 18.90 -33.43
N LEU A 683 27.66 17.65 -32.93
CA LEU A 683 28.85 16.81 -32.79
C LEU A 683 29.22 16.18 -34.13
N LYS A 684 30.49 16.22 -34.51
CA LYS A 684 31.03 15.51 -35.68
C LYS A 684 31.20 14.01 -35.36
N ALA A 685 31.21 13.18 -36.39
CA ALA A 685 31.53 11.75 -36.22
C ALA A 685 32.89 11.59 -35.55
N GLY A 686 33.05 10.61 -34.65
CA GLY A 686 34.27 10.38 -33.91
C GLY A 686 34.52 11.31 -32.70
N THR A 687 33.59 12.21 -32.39
CA THR A 687 33.75 13.06 -31.20
C THR A 687 33.67 12.23 -29.93
N LYS A 688 34.70 12.31 -29.07
CA LYS A 688 34.70 11.69 -27.74
C LYS A 688 33.88 12.54 -26.76
N VAL A 689 32.86 11.99 -26.18
CA VAL A 689 32.10 12.58 -25.09
C VAL A 689 32.35 11.78 -23.83
N GLU A 690 32.84 12.40 -22.78
CA GLU A 690 33.11 11.79 -21.49
C GLU A 690 32.21 12.44 -20.41
N LEU A 691 31.59 11.62 -19.59
CA LEU A 691 30.75 12.05 -18.49
C LEU A 691 31.37 11.61 -17.17
N ARG A 692 31.43 12.56 -16.24
CA ARG A 692 31.70 12.36 -14.81
C ARG A 692 30.66 13.08 -13.99
N THR A 693 30.62 12.80 -12.71
CA THR A 693 29.86 13.56 -11.73
C THR A 693 30.77 14.11 -10.64
N VAL A 694 30.37 15.21 -10.03
CA VAL A 694 31.07 15.84 -8.89
C VAL A 694 30.05 16.03 -7.76
N ASP A 695 30.44 15.72 -6.51
CA ASP A 695 29.61 15.95 -5.32
C ASP A 695 29.95 17.30 -4.65
N ALA A 696 29.19 17.67 -3.62
CA ALA A 696 29.33 18.95 -2.90
C ALA A 696 30.70 19.16 -2.23
N VAL A 697 31.46 18.08 -1.99
CA VAL A 697 32.82 18.15 -1.44
C VAL A 697 33.89 17.92 -2.52
N SER A 698 33.54 18.14 -3.78
CA SER A 698 34.46 18.11 -4.93
C SER A 698 35.06 16.73 -5.26
N ARG A 699 34.49 15.63 -4.77
CA ARG A 699 34.87 14.27 -5.17
C ARG A 699 34.25 13.94 -6.52
N CYS A 700 34.99 13.35 -7.42
CA CYS A 700 34.52 13.00 -8.75
C CYS A 700 34.29 11.48 -8.89
N SER A 701 33.29 11.10 -9.71
CA SER A 701 33.09 9.72 -10.11
C SER A 701 34.16 9.22 -11.07
N LEU A 702 34.17 7.93 -11.32
CA LEU A 702 34.79 7.36 -12.52
C LEU A 702 34.10 7.86 -13.78
N SER A 703 34.82 7.92 -14.89
CA SER A 703 34.24 8.38 -16.15
C SER A 703 33.49 7.29 -16.91
N THR A 704 32.50 7.73 -17.66
CA THR A 704 31.91 6.98 -18.77
C THR A 704 32.13 7.79 -20.04
N HIS A 705 32.45 7.15 -21.15
CA HIS A 705 32.65 7.83 -22.42
C HIS A 705 32.00 7.07 -23.57
N VAL A 706 31.63 7.80 -24.59
CA VAL A 706 31.13 7.26 -25.88
C VAL A 706 31.75 8.04 -27.03
N ILE A 707 31.87 7.39 -28.17
CA ILE A 707 32.23 8.02 -29.44
C ILE A 707 30.95 8.15 -30.27
N THR A 708 30.80 9.32 -30.91
CA THR A 708 29.56 9.62 -31.63
C THR A 708 29.35 8.76 -32.88
N ASN A 709 28.20 8.16 -32.97
CA ASN A 709 27.71 7.47 -34.17
C ASN A 709 26.46 8.17 -34.73
N GLN A 710 26.09 7.93 -35.98
CA GLN A 710 24.85 8.55 -36.54
C GLN A 710 23.57 8.03 -35.91
N ALA A 711 22.58 8.92 -35.73
CA ALA A 711 21.37 8.66 -34.93
C ALA A 711 20.05 9.13 -35.48
N VAL A 712 18.98 8.46 -34.97
CA VAL A 712 17.62 9.04 -34.95
C VAL A 712 17.56 10.25 -34.00
N PRO A 713 16.62 11.19 -34.18
CA PRO A 713 16.50 12.35 -33.30
C PRO A 713 16.18 11.95 -31.86
N ILE A 714 16.57 12.80 -30.92
CA ILE A 714 16.21 12.66 -29.53
C ILE A 714 14.73 13.00 -29.34
N ARG A 715 14.15 12.50 -28.25
CA ARG A 715 12.78 12.84 -27.85
C ARG A 715 12.59 14.36 -27.83
N PRO A 716 11.60 14.91 -28.56
CA PRO A 716 11.32 16.33 -28.57
C PRO A 716 10.72 16.80 -27.25
N THR A 717 10.78 18.12 -27.02
CA THR A 717 9.96 18.76 -25.99
C THR A 717 8.82 19.51 -26.68
N ILE A 718 7.77 19.85 -25.92
CA ILE A 718 6.61 20.59 -26.48
C ILE A 718 6.25 21.81 -25.63
N SER A 719 5.48 22.72 -26.23
CA SER A 719 4.82 23.76 -25.46
C SER A 719 3.77 23.16 -24.52
N TYR A 720 3.38 23.91 -23.52
CA TYR A 720 2.23 23.57 -22.67
C TYR A 720 1.02 23.22 -23.51
N VAL A 721 0.34 22.12 -23.18
CA VAL A 721 -0.84 21.63 -23.88
C VAL A 721 -2.01 21.50 -22.92
N SER A 722 -3.12 22.15 -23.26
CA SER A 722 -4.39 21.98 -22.56
C SER A 722 -5.44 21.41 -23.51
N ASN A 723 -6.57 21.01 -23.02
CA ASN A 723 -7.68 20.53 -23.83
C ASN A 723 -8.31 21.64 -24.71
N LYS A 724 -7.85 22.90 -24.56
CA LYS A 724 -8.18 24.04 -25.45
C LYS A 724 -7.19 24.20 -26.61
N THR A 725 -6.05 23.52 -26.57
CA THR A 725 -4.95 23.69 -27.52
C THR A 725 -5.32 23.15 -28.91
N THR A 726 -5.12 23.97 -29.96
CA THR A 726 -5.29 23.61 -31.37
C THR A 726 -3.97 23.64 -32.15
N LYS A 727 -2.89 24.17 -31.57
CA LYS A 727 -1.56 24.23 -32.14
C LYS A 727 -0.55 23.81 -31.11
N VAL A 728 0.22 22.73 -31.36
CA VAL A 728 1.28 22.23 -30.50
C VAL A 728 2.63 22.64 -31.07
N LYS A 729 3.43 23.41 -30.31
CA LYS A 729 4.81 23.71 -30.69
C LYS A 729 5.68 22.57 -30.24
N VAL A 730 6.31 21.87 -31.18
CA VAL A 730 7.23 20.74 -30.95
C VAL A 730 8.66 21.27 -31.17
N TYR A 731 9.49 21.13 -30.15
CA TYR A 731 10.88 21.62 -30.17
C TYR A 731 11.83 20.45 -30.32
N ALA A 732 12.52 20.41 -31.45
CA ALA A 732 13.57 19.46 -31.75
C ALA A 732 14.95 20.10 -31.63
N TYR A 733 15.93 19.33 -31.25
CA TYR A 733 17.28 19.79 -31.07
C TYR A 733 18.09 19.82 -32.38
N GLU A 734 17.60 19.12 -33.40
CA GLU A 734 18.14 19.15 -34.74
C GLU A 734 17.04 19.43 -35.79
N LYS A 735 17.43 19.77 -37.01
CA LYS A 735 16.52 19.90 -38.13
C LYS A 735 15.99 18.53 -38.50
N CYS A 736 14.69 18.32 -38.37
CA CYS A 736 13.99 17.07 -38.69
C CYS A 736 13.17 17.21 -39.97
N LYS A 737 12.92 16.10 -40.68
CA LYS A 737 12.03 16.07 -41.85
C LYS A 737 10.61 16.44 -41.50
N LYS A 738 10.16 16.01 -40.31
CA LYS A 738 8.80 16.30 -39.81
C LYS A 738 8.67 16.12 -38.30
N ALA A 739 7.75 16.85 -37.70
CA ALA A 739 7.23 16.62 -36.36
C ALA A 739 5.81 16.03 -36.42
N VAL A 740 5.53 15.06 -35.62
CA VAL A 740 4.26 14.32 -35.64
C VAL A 740 3.63 14.35 -34.25
N VAL A 741 2.35 14.68 -34.21
CA VAL A 741 1.48 14.50 -33.04
C VAL A 741 0.40 13.49 -33.43
N LYS A 742 0.35 12.35 -32.73
CA LYS A 742 -0.64 11.29 -32.90
C LYS A 742 -1.67 11.36 -31.79
N ILE A 743 -2.94 11.39 -32.17
CA ILE A 743 -4.09 11.39 -31.26
C ILE A 743 -4.99 10.21 -31.68
N GLY A 744 -5.08 9.19 -30.83
CA GLY A 744 -5.70 7.93 -31.22
C GLY A 744 -5.00 7.32 -32.44
N LYS A 745 -5.78 6.99 -33.49
CA LYS A 745 -5.27 6.46 -34.78
C LYS A 745 -4.78 7.56 -35.74
N LYS A 746 -5.21 8.82 -35.57
CA LYS A 746 -4.91 9.93 -36.50
C LYS A 746 -3.56 10.57 -36.22
N ARG A 747 -2.84 10.97 -37.30
CA ARG A 747 -1.53 11.65 -37.25
C ARG A 747 -1.67 13.06 -37.79
N TYR A 748 -1.09 14.03 -37.07
CA TYR A 748 -0.99 15.43 -37.47
C TYR A 748 0.47 15.78 -37.62
N VAL A 749 0.84 16.43 -38.72
CA VAL A 749 2.25 16.57 -39.12
C VAL A 749 2.57 18.02 -39.42
N ALA A 750 3.78 18.45 -39.09
CA ALA A 750 4.41 19.66 -39.56
C ALA A 750 5.78 19.33 -40.14
N THR A 751 6.01 19.75 -41.40
CA THR A 751 7.29 19.50 -42.11
C THR A 751 8.25 20.68 -42.06
N LYS A 752 7.73 21.91 -41.92
CA LYS A 752 8.55 23.12 -41.81
C LYS A 752 8.82 23.46 -40.34
N GLY A 753 10.08 23.43 -39.96
CA GLY A 753 10.55 23.82 -38.62
C GLY A 753 11.37 25.11 -38.71
N LYS A 754 10.99 26.12 -37.89
CA LYS A 754 11.77 27.36 -37.77
C LYS A 754 12.79 27.25 -36.64
N TYR A 755 14.05 27.58 -36.93
CA TYR A 755 15.09 27.65 -35.90
C TYR A 755 14.80 28.83 -34.97
N LYS A 756 14.90 28.60 -33.66
CA LYS A 756 14.73 29.60 -32.61
C LYS A 756 16.06 29.83 -31.90
N SER A 757 16.72 30.93 -32.25
CA SER A 757 18.05 31.29 -31.71
C SER A 757 18.08 31.34 -30.18
N LYS A 758 17.08 31.96 -29.55
CA LYS A 758 16.94 32.05 -28.08
C LYS A 758 16.88 30.70 -27.38
N SER A 759 16.21 29.69 -27.97
CA SER A 759 16.11 28.31 -27.40
C SER A 759 17.11 27.34 -28.02
N LYS A 760 17.79 27.72 -29.08
CA LYS A 760 18.71 26.89 -29.90
C LYS A 760 18.04 25.56 -30.35
N ARG A 761 16.77 25.63 -30.73
CA ARG A 761 15.94 24.49 -31.17
C ARG A 761 15.13 24.80 -32.43
N TYR A 762 14.82 23.76 -33.18
CA TYR A 762 13.88 23.84 -34.29
C TYR A 762 12.45 23.69 -33.72
N CYS A 763 11.59 24.67 -33.99
CA CYS A 763 10.20 24.71 -33.57
C CYS A 763 9.28 24.37 -34.74
N TYR A 764 8.54 23.26 -34.60
CA TYR A 764 7.53 22.79 -35.50
C TYR A 764 6.16 23.09 -34.91
N THR A 765 5.28 23.76 -35.62
CA THR A 765 3.93 24.05 -35.16
C THR A 765 2.97 23.06 -35.79
N VAL A 766 2.51 22.11 -35.04
CA VAL A 766 1.56 21.06 -35.47
C VAL A 766 0.14 21.53 -35.15
N LYS A 767 -0.70 21.68 -36.15
CA LYS A 767 -2.16 21.94 -35.98
C LYS A 767 -2.82 20.63 -35.55
N ILE A 768 -3.63 20.64 -34.51
CA ILE A 768 -4.38 19.50 -33.98
C ILE A 768 -5.80 19.90 -33.65
N PRO A 769 -6.78 18.99 -33.70
CA PRO A 769 -8.10 19.27 -33.15
C PRO A 769 -8.02 19.44 -31.64
N ARG A 770 -9.01 20.10 -31.05
CA ARG A 770 -9.16 20.12 -29.58
C ARG A 770 -9.42 18.69 -29.08
N THR A 771 -8.84 18.35 -27.96
CA THR A 771 -8.92 17.00 -27.37
C THR A 771 -9.49 17.07 -25.96
N ASN A 772 -10.01 15.96 -25.45
CA ASN A 772 -10.38 15.85 -24.05
C ASN A 772 -9.12 15.71 -23.19
N SER A 773 -9.23 16.07 -21.92
CA SER A 773 -8.12 15.97 -20.97
C SER A 773 -7.65 14.52 -20.76
N THR A 774 -8.55 13.56 -20.91
CA THR A 774 -8.27 12.12 -20.87
C THR A 774 -7.51 11.58 -22.09
N GLY A 775 -7.42 12.38 -23.16
CA GLY A 775 -6.73 12.01 -24.38
C GLY A 775 -5.22 12.00 -24.21
N THR A 776 -4.53 11.06 -24.87
CA THR A 776 -3.06 11.02 -24.90
C THR A 776 -2.54 11.50 -26.25
N LEU A 777 -1.68 12.52 -26.22
CA LEU A 777 -0.91 12.94 -27.39
C LEU A 777 0.42 12.18 -27.41
N LYS A 778 0.72 11.48 -28.50
CA LYS A 778 2.01 10.85 -28.75
C LYS A 778 2.79 11.73 -29.70
N VAL A 779 3.92 12.32 -29.25
CA VAL A 779 4.70 13.30 -30.02
C VAL A 779 6.10 12.77 -30.31
N TYR A 780 6.54 12.88 -31.55
CA TYR A 780 7.87 12.51 -31.99
C TYR A 780 8.30 13.32 -33.22
N VAL A 781 9.57 13.36 -33.47
CA VAL A 781 10.16 13.98 -34.67
C VAL A 781 10.91 12.93 -35.50
N VAL A 782 11.06 13.17 -36.80
CA VAL A 782 11.64 12.21 -37.73
C VAL A 782 12.72 12.90 -38.56
N ASN A 783 13.93 12.34 -38.58
CA ASN A 783 15.00 12.70 -39.50
C ASN A 783 15.20 11.64 -40.59
N VAL A 784 16.30 11.70 -41.33
CA VAL A 784 16.65 10.73 -42.39
C VAL A 784 16.90 9.33 -41.85
N LYS A 785 17.22 9.17 -40.58
CA LYS A 785 17.54 7.89 -39.93
C LYS A 785 16.37 7.25 -39.17
N GLY A 786 15.27 7.96 -39.06
CA GLY A 786 14.06 7.44 -38.38
C GLY A 786 13.41 8.41 -37.40
N GLY A 787 12.48 7.88 -36.61
CA GLY A 787 11.73 8.62 -35.62
C GLY A 787 12.41 8.65 -34.26
N SER A 788 12.24 9.76 -33.53
CA SER A 788 12.68 9.90 -32.15
C SER A 788 11.84 8.99 -31.20
N PRO A 789 12.31 8.73 -29.99
CA PRO A 789 11.45 8.18 -28.92
C PRO A 789 10.18 9.04 -28.77
N VAL A 790 9.07 8.36 -28.48
CA VAL A 790 7.76 9.02 -28.37
C VAL A 790 7.61 9.74 -27.02
N LEU A 791 7.26 11.01 -27.05
CA LEU A 791 6.79 11.74 -25.88
C LEU A 791 5.27 11.56 -25.75
N ARG A 792 4.81 11.09 -24.59
CA ARG A 792 3.38 10.96 -24.27
C ARG A 792 2.97 12.10 -23.36
N VAL A 793 1.89 12.81 -23.72
CA VAL A 793 1.41 13.97 -22.98
C VAL A 793 -0.10 13.92 -22.87
N HIS A 794 -0.63 14.17 -21.69
CA HIS A 794 -2.04 14.38 -21.44
C HIS A 794 -2.32 15.88 -21.41
N PRO A 795 -3.31 16.38 -22.16
CA PRO A 795 -3.69 17.79 -22.09
C PRO A 795 -4.20 18.15 -20.70
N VAL A 796 -3.75 19.27 -20.16
CA VAL A 796 -4.27 19.78 -18.89
C VAL A 796 -5.70 20.29 -19.12
N GLN A 797 -6.61 19.95 -18.21
CA GLN A 797 -7.98 20.40 -18.31
C GLN A 797 -8.09 21.91 -18.00
N LYS A 798 -8.36 22.73 -19.01
CA LYS A 798 -8.69 24.16 -18.88
C LYS A 798 -10.17 24.46 -19.12
N VAL A 799 -10.79 23.72 -20.01
CA VAL A 799 -12.23 23.80 -20.30
C VAL A 799 -12.84 22.44 -19.98
N PRO A 800 -14.13 22.33 -19.74
CA PRO A 800 -14.78 21.04 -19.53
C PRO A 800 -14.47 20.08 -20.67
N ASP A 801 -14.35 18.80 -20.40
CA ASP A 801 -14.26 17.80 -21.45
C ASP A 801 -15.59 17.65 -22.19
N SER A 802 -15.56 17.00 -23.35
CA SER A 802 -16.75 16.76 -24.15
C SER A 802 -17.82 16.03 -23.31
N PRO A 803 -19.05 16.55 -23.22
CA PRO A 803 -20.10 15.92 -22.43
C PRO A 803 -20.41 14.50 -22.92
N ILE A 804 -20.78 13.62 -22.00
CA ILE A 804 -21.34 12.30 -22.30
C ILE A 804 -22.86 12.48 -22.37
N VAL A 805 -23.48 12.19 -23.52
CA VAL A 805 -24.92 12.16 -23.64
C VAL A 805 -25.40 10.74 -23.30
N VAL A 806 -26.15 10.62 -22.22
CA VAL A 806 -26.68 9.34 -21.73
C VAL A 806 -28.01 9.02 -22.41
N SER A 807 -28.90 10.02 -22.57
CA SER A 807 -30.22 9.83 -23.14
C SER A 807 -30.72 11.09 -23.81
N ALA A 808 -31.37 10.92 -24.94
CA ALA A 808 -32.14 11.95 -25.68
C ALA A 808 -33.34 11.27 -26.36
N PRO A 809 -34.42 10.91 -25.63
CA PRO A 809 -35.52 10.13 -26.18
C PRO A 809 -36.38 10.93 -27.15
N THR A 810 -36.89 10.27 -28.18
CA THR A 810 -37.83 10.85 -29.16
C THR A 810 -39.07 11.40 -28.45
N GLY A 811 -39.46 12.62 -28.80
CA GLY A 811 -40.67 13.26 -28.28
C GLY A 811 -40.65 13.73 -26.82
N LYS A 812 -39.62 13.40 -26.06
CA LYS A 812 -39.54 13.75 -24.61
C LYS A 812 -38.95 15.15 -24.33
N GLY A 813 -38.49 15.87 -25.34
CA GLY A 813 -38.06 17.28 -25.22
C GLY A 813 -36.88 17.49 -24.22
N LYS A 814 -36.04 16.49 -24.00
CA LYS A 814 -34.89 16.59 -23.06
C LYS A 814 -33.68 15.82 -23.53
N VAL A 815 -32.50 16.33 -23.18
CA VAL A 815 -31.20 15.67 -23.31
C VAL A 815 -30.63 15.49 -21.92
N VAL A 816 -30.30 14.26 -21.53
CA VAL A 816 -29.68 13.90 -20.24
C VAL A 816 -28.26 13.44 -20.48
N GLY A 817 -27.37 13.83 -19.63
CA GLY A 817 -25.96 13.43 -19.74
C GLY A 817 -25.13 13.78 -18.53
N LYS A 818 -23.83 13.55 -18.67
CA LYS A 818 -22.84 13.81 -17.64
C LYS A 818 -21.64 14.57 -18.21
N VAL A 819 -21.14 15.52 -17.45
CA VAL A 819 -19.86 16.19 -17.70
C VAL A 819 -18.86 15.63 -16.69
N ASN A 820 -17.71 15.21 -17.18
CA ASN A 820 -16.65 14.75 -16.30
C ASN A 820 -16.04 15.97 -15.59
N LEU A 821 -16.33 16.13 -14.31
CA LEU A 821 -15.88 17.22 -13.46
C LEU A 821 -14.57 16.87 -12.70
N VAL A 822 -13.85 15.85 -13.12
CA VAL A 822 -12.64 15.38 -12.45
C VAL A 822 -11.64 16.51 -12.29
N GLY A 823 -11.39 16.89 -11.05
CA GLY A 823 -10.37 17.84 -10.66
C GLY A 823 -8.98 17.47 -11.17
N ALA A 824 -8.15 18.48 -11.37
CA ALA A 824 -6.77 18.34 -11.85
C ALA A 824 -5.98 17.35 -10.95
N PRO A 825 -5.03 16.59 -11.52
CA PRO A 825 -4.13 15.75 -10.73
C PRO A 825 -3.39 16.59 -9.69
N LYS A 826 -3.12 15.99 -8.53
CA LYS A 826 -2.54 16.56 -7.30
C LYS A 826 -1.11 17.12 -7.46
N ASN A 827 -0.86 18.02 -8.41
CA ASN A 827 0.38 18.80 -8.44
C ASN A 827 0.05 20.25 -8.83
N LYS A 828 -0.07 21.06 -7.82
CA LYS A 828 0.04 22.52 -7.76
C LYS A 828 -0.03 23.29 -9.11
N VAL A 829 -1.21 23.42 -9.70
CA VAL A 829 -1.62 24.62 -10.45
C VAL A 829 -3.14 24.73 -10.33
N ALA A 830 -3.58 25.85 -9.75
CA ALA A 830 -4.95 26.37 -9.62
C ALA A 830 -6.10 25.37 -9.84
N THR A 831 -6.68 24.93 -8.75
CA THR A 831 -8.01 24.33 -8.67
C THR A 831 -9.01 25.12 -9.53
N VAL A 832 -9.41 24.57 -10.64
CA VAL A 832 -10.61 25.02 -11.34
C VAL A 832 -11.79 24.58 -10.47
N SER A 833 -12.26 25.48 -9.62
CA SER A 833 -13.47 25.31 -8.83
C SER A 833 -14.59 24.78 -9.72
N ASN A 834 -15.23 23.68 -9.34
CA ASN A 834 -16.34 23.03 -10.03
C ASN A 834 -17.62 23.88 -10.16
N THR A 835 -17.62 25.07 -9.65
CA THR A 835 -18.77 25.89 -9.43
C THR A 835 -19.14 26.82 -10.57
N LYS A 836 -19.23 26.45 -11.78
CA LYS A 836 -19.90 27.27 -12.83
C LYS A 836 -19.78 26.62 -14.22
N THR A 837 -19.75 25.30 -14.29
CA THR A 837 -19.86 24.62 -15.59
C THR A 837 -21.30 24.68 -16.06
N LYS A 838 -21.52 25.22 -17.27
CA LYS A 838 -22.81 25.28 -17.96
C LYS A 838 -22.78 24.32 -19.14
N VAL A 839 -23.94 23.75 -19.50
CA VAL A 839 -24.08 22.90 -20.68
C VAL A 839 -25.07 23.52 -21.66
N ALA A 840 -24.86 23.27 -22.93
CA ALA A 840 -25.78 23.72 -23.96
C ALA A 840 -25.91 22.66 -25.07
N ALA A 841 -27.13 22.42 -25.52
CA ALA A 841 -27.43 21.63 -26.70
C ALA A 841 -27.72 22.55 -27.86
N THR A 842 -27.11 22.30 -29.01
CA THR A 842 -27.42 23.01 -30.28
C THR A 842 -28.16 22.06 -31.21
N VAL A 843 -29.36 22.42 -31.56
CA VAL A 843 -30.26 21.67 -32.45
C VAL A 843 -30.68 22.61 -33.60
N ALA A 844 -30.43 22.24 -34.82
CA ALA A 844 -30.76 23.06 -36.00
C ALA A 844 -30.39 24.56 -35.87
N GLY A 845 -29.17 24.82 -35.37
CA GLY A 845 -28.65 26.17 -35.12
C GLY A 845 -29.09 26.82 -33.80
N LYS A 846 -30.24 26.43 -33.23
CA LYS A 846 -30.75 27.03 -31.98
C LYS A 846 -30.07 26.40 -30.76
N VAL A 847 -29.75 27.21 -29.74
CA VAL A 847 -28.99 26.84 -28.53
C VAL A 847 -29.90 26.78 -27.32
N TYR A 848 -29.95 25.61 -26.68
CA TYR A 848 -30.71 25.34 -25.47
C TYR A 848 -29.73 25.14 -24.29
N LYS A 849 -29.93 25.88 -23.22
CA LYS A 849 -29.02 25.90 -22.08
C LYS A 849 -29.50 24.98 -20.92
N GLY A 850 -28.59 24.40 -20.20
CA GLY A 850 -28.86 23.59 -18.99
C GLY A 850 -27.83 23.84 -17.90
N LYS A 851 -28.20 23.50 -16.67
CA LYS A 851 -27.31 23.53 -15.50
C LYS A 851 -26.68 22.16 -15.30
N VAL A 852 -25.45 22.13 -14.81
CA VAL A 852 -24.75 20.90 -14.39
C VAL A 852 -24.90 20.77 -12.88
N LYS A 853 -25.34 19.61 -12.39
CA LYS A 853 -25.47 19.29 -10.96
C LYS A 853 -24.09 19.05 -10.34
N LYS A 854 -24.01 18.99 -9.00
CA LYS A 854 -22.74 18.75 -8.28
C LYS A 854 -22.06 17.41 -8.67
N ASP A 855 -22.84 16.39 -8.98
CA ASP A 855 -22.37 15.05 -9.45
C ASP A 855 -21.95 15.02 -10.93
N GLY A 856 -22.00 16.17 -11.62
CA GLY A 856 -21.67 16.28 -13.04
C GLY A 856 -22.82 15.94 -13.99
N THR A 857 -23.97 15.50 -13.51
CA THR A 857 -25.13 15.20 -14.35
C THR A 857 -25.81 16.48 -14.84
N PHE A 858 -26.48 16.39 -15.97
CA PHE A 858 -27.25 17.51 -16.49
C PHE A 858 -28.52 17.07 -17.27
N VAL A 859 -29.49 17.93 -17.25
CA VAL A 859 -30.68 17.85 -18.12
C VAL A 859 -30.82 19.15 -18.89
N ILE A 860 -30.96 19.06 -20.20
CA ILE A 860 -31.23 20.21 -21.07
C ILE A 860 -32.62 20.03 -21.70
N LYS A 861 -33.53 20.95 -21.46
CA LYS A 861 -34.80 21.00 -22.14
C LYS A 861 -34.57 21.45 -23.59
N ILE A 862 -35.08 20.70 -24.54
CA ILE A 862 -35.02 20.98 -25.99
C ILE A 862 -36.41 20.76 -26.58
N PRO A 863 -36.71 21.23 -27.79
CA PRO A 863 -37.96 20.89 -28.45
C PRO A 863 -38.17 19.39 -28.64
N LYS A 864 -39.42 18.95 -28.78
CA LYS A 864 -39.72 17.55 -29.11
C LYS A 864 -39.20 17.26 -30.51
N LEU A 865 -38.19 16.39 -30.64
CA LEU A 865 -37.51 16.09 -31.89
C LEU A 865 -37.83 14.67 -32.38
N LYS A 866 -37.83 14.50 -33.73
CA LYS A 866 -37.96 13.20 -34.37
C LYS A 866 -36.72 12.33 -34.15
N LYS A 867 -36.93 11.00 -34.16
CA LYS A 867 -35.82 10.00 -34.05
C LYS A 867 -34.77 10.27 -35.15
N GLY A 868 -33.48 10.15 -34.78
CA GLY A 868 -32.35 10.35 -35.68
C GLY A 868 -31.90 11.80 -35.82
N THR A 869 -32.65 12.80 -35.32
CA THR A 869 -32.22 14.20 -35.35
C THR A 869 -30.88 14.38 -34.69
N LYS A 870 -29.88 14.91 -35.39
CA LYS A 870 -28.54 15.19 -34.88
C LYS A 870 -28.56 16.48 -34.06
N PHE A 871 -27.85 16.46 -32.95
CA PHE A 871 -27.62 17.65 -32.14
C PHE A 871 -26.19 17.62 -31.56
N LYS A 872 -25.73 18.80 -31.13
CA LYS A 872 -24.39 18.95 -30.52
C LYS A 872 -24.55 19.39 -29.06
N VAL A 873 -23.85 18.78 -28.14
CA VAL A 873 -23.80 19.21 -26.73
C VAL A 873 -22.41 19.71 -26.40
N THR A 874 -22.34 20.88 -25.78
CA THR A 874 -21.08 21.50 -25.30
C THR A 874 -21.21 21.82 -23.83
N ALA A 875 -20.13 21.65 -23.09
CA ALA A 875 -19.97 22.19 -21.74
C ALA A 875 -19.08 23.43 -21.79
N SER A 876 -19.30 24.39 -20.91
CA SER A 876 -18.49 25.63 -20.84
C SER A 876 -18.26 26.07 -19.41
N ASN A 877 -17.11 26.67 -19.16
CA ASN A 877 -16.75 27.36 -17.92
C ASN A 877 -16.14 28.73 -18.27
N ARG A 878 -15.63 29.48 -17.27
CA ARG A 878 -14.98 30.79 -17.48
C ARG A 878 -13.80 30.77 -18.46
N TYR A 879 -13.18 29.61 -18.69
CA TYR A 879 -12.03 29.47 -19.59
C TYR A 879 -12.41 29.08 -21.01
N GLY A 880 -13.68 28.76 -21.28
CA GLY A 880 -14.18 28.48 -22.62
C GLY A 880 -15.05 27.22 -22.74
N LYS A 881 -15.29 26.79 -23.99
CA LYS A 881 -16.17 25.69 -24.33
C LYS A 881 -15.39 24.40 -24.60
N SER A 882 -15.99 23.24 -24.25
CA SER A 882 -15.52 21.88 -24.59
C SER A 882 -15.51 21.64 -26.11
N VAL A 883 -14.92 20.52 -26.51
CA VAL A 883 -15.21 19.90 -27.80
C VAL A 883 -16.68 19.51 -27.83
N PRO A 884 -17.43 19.81 -28.92
CA PRO A 884 -18.83 19.42 -29.02
C PRO A 884 -18.99 17.89 -29.07
N ARG A 885 -19.91 17.33 -28.30
CA ARG A 885 -20.40 15.97 -28.49
C ARG A 885 -21.55 15.97 -29.49
N VAL A 886 -21.33 15.32 -30.60
CA VAL A 886 -22.43 15.08 -31.58
C VAL A 886 -23.18 13.84 -31.14
N SER A 887 -24.49 13.92 -31.07
CA SER A 887 -25.36 12.80 -30.70
C SER A 887 -26.64 12.84 -31.56
N LYS A 888 -27.41 11.75 -31.51
CA LYS A 888 -28.68 11.64 -32.22
C LYS A 888 -29.81 11.36 -31.22
N VAL A 889 -31.01 11.82 -31.55
CA VAL A 889 -32.23 11.50 -30.79
C VAL A 889 -32.55 9.99 -30.96
N GLY A 890 -32.69 9.27 -29.81
CA GLY A 890 -32.96 7.84 -29.81
C GLY A 890 -34.42 7.44 -29.85
N LYS A 891 -34.76 6.13 -29.65
CA LYS A 891 -36.15 5.66 -29.58
C LYS A 891 -36.88 6.28 -28.38
N LYS A 892 -38.19 6.39 -28.45
CA LYS A 892 -39.07 6.75 -27.33
C LYS A 892 -39.00 5.61 -26.31
N LYS A 893 -38.53 5.87 -25.13
CA LYS A 893 -38.76 5.05 -23.95
C LYS A 893 -39.98 5.55 -23.23
#